data_70e936b4cf34a5758cf699dc1489f7ad
#
_entry.id   70e936b4cf34a5758cf699dc1489f7ad
#
_cell.length_a   1.000
_cell.length_b   1.000
_cell.length_c   1.000
_cell.angle_alpha   90.00
_cell.angle_beta   90.00
_cell.angle_gamma   90.00
#
_symmetry.space_group_name_H-M   'P 1'
#
loop_
_entity.id
_entity.type
_entity.pdbx_description
1 polymer ?
#
loop_
_entity_poly.entity_id
_entity_poly.type
_entity_poly.pdbx_seq_one_letter_code
_entity_poly.pdbx_strand_id
1 'polypeptide(L)'
;MEIFTLALALLLPWMGGYLLLAGVEGRCGLRAGTLRQLGLGFFLGYAALYGIVALYDAATNSLAFWPILSLAALCCIPGALLFLKRDTPGWVMSAGGGADSSPLLRVLFWLCAAWTLLHLLLVAIEILWRPTFPWDAWTSWLYRAKAWFYAGALIPLDEPAAWLEGAPTALYNAPGASYPGFTSVLALWSALALGQWNDSLVNFPVLLAGIAMVMAFYGQGREADLPPWLAMLGSYLLVSTPLLSTHLSLGGMADIWIMGFVGFGLVEIIAGSVRGERYKIVLGACLVIFALAVKNEGVVWLAAAALLCGVMRWPRIAGAAVLAGCVVIGIAALSGIHSVELPGLGQIGVVGDRLHVPLLGEMGLARLELWDDYLANFMQGDSWHLLWPLLALALLALAFSRPSAPRRALVALLCVLLATQLAIFQFTEHGQWAEEWTAINRVPLHVLPALLFALILVAHRLCARARPGEAESGKMHWSLAPLAGLAVTIAGLLLYLDGSQPGVDREPLNLHGGDLRLIAGSGEQHGDGVRVTDFQNGIAVLSSGALVLDSSRLSVLELRLRSERESQRRMRFFWRTTSDPQRVSAIEFPSRDYVRSKLGESVGWHGTVIELGLILFGEAGETVDVDSLILAPSSLGGSLRTLWHDWTFHESWGQTSTNFLFVGASDAAVHLPLIVAVWLAVSVLFVWMLRRRLASPVALVIALGVAGWLLLDVRWTTSRLQQASDTVAFYGQGDRAYLDVPTGEKYLLQRVQTSKGLMRDPGDTVLVLSENGDSDFLIWRALYHYLPTPGFAHTG
;
A
#
# COMPACT_ATOMS: atom_id res chain seq x y z
N MET A 1 21.53 25.52 10.31
CA MET A 1 20.90 25.32 11.63
C MET A 1 19.71 24.36 11.51
N GLU A 2 18.85 24.52 10.55
CA GLU A 2 17.61 23.70 10.33
C GLU A 2 17.86 22.19 10.18
N ILE A 3 18.86 21.80 9.40
CA ILE A 3 19.20 20.36 9.24
C ILE A 3 19.67 19.75 10.56
N PHE A 4 20.40 20.51 11.36
CA PHE A 4 20.88 20.04 12.67
C PHE A 4 19.71 19.86 13.66
N THR A 5 18.82 20.86 13.74
CA THR A 5 17.62 20.78 14.60
C THR A 5 16.69 19.65 14.18
N LEU A 6 16.50 19.45 12.86
CA LEU A 6 15.72 18.33 12.33
C LEU A 6 16.38 16.99 12.69
N ALA A 7 17.68 16.84 12.48
CA ALA A 7 18.40 15.60 12.84
C ALA A 7 18.27 15.31 14.34
N LEU A 8 18.43 16.32 15.20
CA LEU A 8 18.26 16.18 16.66
C LEU A 8 16.82 15.79 17.01
N ALA A 9 15.83 16.45 16.43
CA ALA A 9 14.43 16.16 16.63
C ALA A 9 14.05 14.71 16.25
N LEU A 10 14.65 14.20 15.19
CA LEU A 10 14.36 12.86 14.68
C LEU A 10 15.11 11.77 15.46
N LEU A 11 16.35 12.00 15.82
CA LEU A 11 17.19 10.99 16.47
C LEU A 11 16.95 10.88 17.98
N LEU A 12 16.58 11.97 18.66
CA LEU A 12 16.41 11.96 20.12
C LEU A 12 15.29 11.02 20.58
N PRO A 13 14.06 11.06 20.02
CA PRO A 13 13.02 10.10 20.37
C PRO A 13 13.44 8.66 20.07
N TRP A 14 14.06 8.42 18.91
CA TRP A 14 14.57 7.09 18.55
C TRP A 14 15.56 6.56 19.59
N MET A 15 16.59 7.35 19.91
CA MET A 15 17.60 6.96 20.90
C MET A 15 16.99 6.79 22.29
N GLY A 16 16.04 7.62 22.69
CA GLY A 16 15.31 7.51 23.94
C GLY A 16 14.57 6.17 24.07
N GLY A 17 13.83 5.80 23.03
CA GLY A 17 13.12 4.50 23.00
C GLY A 17 14.07 3.30 22.98
N TYR A 18 15.20 3.39 22.24
CA TYR A 18 16.26 2.38 22.26
C TYR A 18 16.88 2.22 23.64
N LEU A 19 17.29 3.33 24.28
CA LEU A 19 17.90 3.30 25.61
C LEU A 19 16.96 2.74 26.65
N LEU A 20 15.68 3.09 26.59
CA LEU A 20 14.66 2.55 27.49
C LEU A 20 14.51 1.04 27.32
N LEU A 21 14.29 0.56 26.08
CA LEU A 21 14.08 -0.86 25.80
C LEU A 21 15.31 -1.67 26.17
N ALA A 22 16.50 -1.26 25.69
CA ALA A 22 17.77 -1.93 25.97
C ALA A 22 18.15 -1.88 27.48
N GLY A 23 17.83 -0.78 28.15
CA GLY A 23 18.01 -0.64 29.59
C GLY A 23 17.14 -1.57 30.41
N VAL A 24 15.82 -1.63 30.09
CA VAL A 24 14.86 -2.52 30.75
C VAL A 24 15.26 -3.99 30.53
N GLU A 25 15.48 -4.39 29.28
CA GLU A 25 15.86 -5.78 28.96
C GLU A 25 17.20 -6.16 29.62
N GLY A 26 18.19 -5.27 29.58
CA GLY A 26 19.48 -5.51 30.22
C GLY A 26 19.40 -5.67 31.75
N ARG A 27 18.57 -4.85 32.41
CA ARG A 27 18.31 -4.97 33.86
C ARG A 27 17.52 -6.23 34.25
N CYS A 28 16.68 -6.72 33.36
CA CYS A 28 15.99 -7.99 33.52
C CYS A 28 16.87 -9.21 33.19
N GLY A 29 18.15 -9.00 32.86
CA GLY A 29 19.08 -10.07 32.46
C GLY A 29 18.76 -10.71 31.12
N LEU A 30 17.95 -10.05 30.29
CA LEU A 30 17.54 -10.56 28.99
C LEU A 30 18.63 -10.25 27.93
N ARG A 31 18.98 -11.28 27.17
CA ARG A 31 19.90 -11.12 26.02
C ARG A 31 19.09 -10.82 24.77
N ALA A 32 19.01 -9.56 24.40
CA ALA A 32 18.31 -9.11 23.20
C ALA A 32 19.27 -8.53 22.16
N GLY A 33 18.95 -8.72 20.89
CA GLY A 33 19.77 -8.22 19.77
C GLY A 33 19.62 -6.70 19.60
N THR A 34 20.75 -6.01 19.44
CA THR A 34 20.79 -4.54 19.29
C THR A 34 19.90 -4.03 18.13
N LEU A 35 19.88 -4.73 16.98
CA LEU A 35 19.07 -4.30 15.84
C LEU A 35 17.56 -4.40 16.13
N ARG A 36 17.11 -5.42 16.85
CA ARG A 36 15.73 -5.50 17.32
C ARG A 36 15.40 -4.34 18.26
N GLN A 37 16.28 -4.08 19.22
CA GLN A 37 16.11 -2.99 20.18
C GLN A 37 16.09 -1.61 19.50
N LEU A 38 16.95 -1.36 18.51
CA LEU A 38 16.93 -0.14 17.71
C LEU A 38 15.62 -0.01 16.91
N GLY A 39 15.22 -1.08 16.23
CA GLY A 39 14.00 -1.05 15.42
C GLY A 39 12.73 -0.84 16.24
N LEU A 40 12.51 -1.62 17.30
CA LEU A 40 11.35 -1.46 18.18
C LEU A 40 11.44 -0.19 19.04
N GLY A 41 12.64 0.20 19.46
CA GLY A 41 12.91 1.44 20.18
C GLY A 41 12.47 2.69 19.40
N PHE A 42 12.57 2.66 18.08
CA PHE A 42 12.03 3.72 17.24
C PHE A 42 10.53 3.96 17.51
N PHE A 43 9.72 2.92 17.39
CA PHE A 43 8.27 3.04 17.62
C PHE A 43 7.93 3.45 19.04
N LEU A 44 8.62 2.90 20.05
CA LEU A 44 8.42 3.27 21.47
C LEU A 44 8.80 4.72 21.74
N GLY A 45 9.92 5.19 21.17
CA GLY A 45 10.37 6.56 21.33
C GLY A 45 9.43 7.59 20.70
N TYR A 46 8.90 7.28 19.52
CA TYR A 46 7.92 8.15 18.85
C TYR A 46 6.53 8.10 19.52
N ALA A 47 6.16 6.95 20.12
CA ALA A 47 4.97 6.90 20.97
C ALA A 47 5.12 7.78 22.22
N ALA A 48 6.30 7.78 22.86
CA ALA A 48 6.59 8.66 23.98
C ALA A 48 6.59 10.15 23.56
N LEU A 49 7.17 10.48 22.40
CA LEU A 49 7.15 11.84 21.84
C LEU A 49 5.71 12.34 21.66
N TYR A 50 4.83 11.52 21.08
CA TYR A 50 3.42 11.87 20.94
C TYR A 50 2.79 12.23 22.28
N GLY A 51 3.01 11.42 23.31
CA GLY A 51 2.53 11.70 24.67
C GLY A 51 3.11 13.01 25.26
N ILE A 52 4.40 13.28 25.04
CA ILE A 52 5.07 14.49 25.51
C ILE A 52 4.45 15.74 24.84
N VAL A 53 4.27 15.71 23.51
CA VAL A 53 3.67 16.82 22.77
C VAL A 53 2.24 17.08 23.25
N ALA A 54 1.42 16.04 23.36
CA ALA A 54 0.04 16.17 23.81
C ALA A 54 -0.08 16.69 25.26
N LEU A 55 0.77 16.20 26.16
CA LEU A 55 0.78 16.68 27.56
C LEU A 55 1.30 18.12 27.67
N TYR A 56 2.31 18.48 26.89
CA TYR A 56 2.83 19.85 26.87
C TYR A 56 1.78 20.83 26.38
N ASP A 57 1.12 20.53 25.27
CA ASP A 57 0.04 21.37 24.75
C ASP A 57 -1.13 21.46 25.73
N ALA A 58 -1.57 20.36 26.31
CA ALA A 58 -2.65 20.35 27.33
C ALA A 58 -2.30 21.20 28.55
N ALA A 59 -1.03 21.32 28.91
CA ALA A 59 -0.58 22.12 30.05
C ALA A 59 -0.36 23.60 29.73
N THR A 60 0.01 23.92 28.47
CA THR A 60 0.46 25.28 28.11
C THR A 60 -0.38 25.93 27.01
N ASN A 61 -1.26 25.17 26.36
CA ASN A 61 -2.02 25.55 25.16
C ASN A 61 -1.11 26.22 24.11
N SER A 62 0.07 25.60 23.91
CA SER A 62 1.07 26.10 22.97
C SER A 62 2.01 24.99 22.51
N LEU A 63 2.61 25.19 21.34
CA LEU A 63 3.61 24.29 20.75
C LEU A 63 4.93 25.03 20.57
N ALA A 64 5.94 24.67 21.35
CA ALA A 64 7.26 25.27 21.26
C ALA A 64 8.33 24.17 21.14
N PHE A 65 9.16 24.24 20.10
CA PHE A 65 10.14 23.22 19.78
C PHE A 65 11.12 22.95 20.94
N TRP A 66 11.80 23.97 21.45
CA TRP A 66 12.87 23.80 22.45
C TRP A 66 12.39 23.26 23.80
N PRO A 67 11.27 23.75 24.38
CA PRO A 67 10.71 23.16 25.59
C PRO A 67 10.32 21.70 25.40
N ILE A 68 9.63 21.32 24.30
CA ILE A 68 9.23 19.94 24.02
C ILE A 68 10.47 19.06 23.84
N LEU A 69 11.50 19.53 23.10
CA LEU A 69 12.76 18.82 22.93
C LEU A 69 13.46 18.59 24.28
N SER A 70 13.46 19.61 25.16
CA SER A 70 14.05 19.52 26.49
C SER A 70 13.32 18.47 27.35
N LEU A 71 11.98 18.44 27.32
CA LEU A 71 11.19 17.41 28.00
C LEU A 71 11.48 16.02 27.41
N ALA A 72 11.57 15.88 26.09
CA ALA A 72 11.93 14.63 25.45
C ALA A 72 13.33 14.16 25.90
N ALA A 73 14.31 15.06 25.98
CA ALA A 73 15.66 14.74 26.48
C ALA A 73 15.64 14.32 27.97
N LEU A 74 14.87 15.00 28.81
CA LEU A 74 14.68 14.61 30.20
C LEU A 74 14.03 13.23 30.33
N CYS A 75 13.03 12.92 29.50
CA CYS A 75 12.40 11.59 29.46
C CYS A 75 13.35 10.48 28.98
N CYS A 76 14.46 10.81 28.30
CA CYS A 76 15.47 9.82 27.93
C CYS A 76 16.39 9.43 29.12
N ILE A 77 16.48 10.27 30.17
CA ILE A 77 17.40 10.04 31.32
C ILE A 77 17.14 8.72 32.03
N PRO A 78 15.90 8.34 32.40
CA PRO A 78 15.64 7.05 33.04
C PRO A 78 16.12 5.87 32.19
N GLY A 79 15.86 5.90 30.89
CA GLY A 79 16.32 4.88 29.94
C GLY A 79 17.83 4.81 29.88
N ALA A 80 18.53 5.96 29.82
CA ALA A 80 19.99 6.05 29.82
C ALA A 80 20.60 5.50 31.12
N LEU A 81 20.01 5.84 32.28
CA LEU A 81 20.46 5.32 33.59
C LEU A 81 20.29 3.80 33.70
N LEU A 82 19.16 3.25 33.21
CA LEU A 82 18.93 1.81 33.13
C LEU A 82 19.94 1.16 32.17
N PHE A 83 20.20 1.76 31.05
CA PHE A 83 21.17 1.29 30.06
C PHE A 83 22.60 1.25 30.61
N LEU A 84 23.03 2.28 31.34
CA LEU A 84 24.36 2.34 31.98
C LEU A 84 24.52 1.30 33.10
N LYS A 85 23.45 0.99 33.80
CA LYS A 85 23.43 0.04 34.94
C LYS A 85 23.05 -1.40 34.53
N ARG A 86 23.01 -1.71 33.22
CA ARG A 86 22.67 -3.06 32.74
C ARG A 86 23.78 -4.07 33.09
N ASP A 87 23.39 -5.27 33.40
CA ASP A 87 24.29 -6.37 33.80
C ASP A 87 24.83 -7.16 32.59
N THR A 88 24.32 -6.88 31.37
CA THR A 88 24.72 -7.55 30.12
C THR A 88 25.61 -6.67 29.24
N PRO A 89 26.64 -7.22 28.57
CA PRO A 89 27.53 -6.43 27.71
C PRO A 89 26.75 -5.83 26.52
N GLY A 90 27.14 -4.59 26.17
CA GLY A 90 26.37 -3.66 25.37
C GLY A 90 26.17 -3.93 23.90
N TRP A 91 26.83 -4.89 23.33
CA TRP A 91 26.74 -5.17 21.90
C TRP A 91 26.63 -6.66 21.67
N VAL A 92 25.44 -7.21 21.81
CA VAL A 92 25.17 -8.55 21.36
C VAL A 92 24.72 -8.44 19.88
N MET A 93 25.67 -8.38 18.98
CA MET A 93 25.42 -8.99 17.67
C MET A 93 25.08 -10.44 18.01
N SER A 94 23.80 -10.81 17.85
CA SER A 94 23.32 -12.14 18.14
C SER A 94 24.26 -13.18 17.51
N ALA A 95 25.20 -13.65 18.32
CA ALA A 95 26.12 -14.71 17.97
C ALA A 95 25.39 -16.05 18.10
N GLY A 96 24.22 -16.14 17.49
CA GLY A 96 23.59 -17.43 17.18
C GLY A 96 24.50 -18.11 16.18
N GLY A 97 25.14 -19.19 16.58
CA GLY A 97 26.12 -19.96 15.86
C GLY A 97 25.76 -20.16 14.39
N GLY A 98 26.42 -19.43 13.59
CA GLY A 98 26.38 -19.48 12.14
C GLY A 98 27.78 -19.56 11.62
N ALA A 99 28.60 -20.41 12.24
CA ALA A 99 29.94 -20.73 11.80
C ALA A 99 29.82 -21.57 10.57
N ASP A 100 29.33 -21.69 9.64
CA ASP A 100 29.37 -22.43 8.36
C ASP A 100 28.20 -22.12 7.42
N SER A 101 27.90 -20.83 7.22
CA SER A 101 27.12 -20.49 6.04
C SER A 101 28.00 -20.70 4.79
N SER A 102 27.54 -21.55 3.86
CA SER A 102 28.22 -21.72 2.60
C SER A 102 28.49 -20.36 1.93
N PRO A 103 29.56 -20.23 1.11
CA PRO A 103 29.83 -18.96 0.40
C PRO A 103 28.62 -18.43 -0.33
N LEU A 104 27.80 -19.30 -0.90
CA LEU A 104 26.53 -18.96 -1.58
C LEU A 104 25.54 -18.23 -0.65
N LEU A 105 25.35 -18.73 0.57
CA LEU A 105 24.41 -18.10 1.54
C LEU A 105 24.92 -16.75 2.04
N ARG A 106 26.24 -16.56 2.09
CA ARG A 106 26.85 -15.24 2.36
C ARG A 106 26.61 -14.26 1.23
N VAL A 107 26.77 -14.71 -0.03
CA VAL A 107 26.45 -13.91 -1.20
C VAL A 107 24.98 -13.52 -1.20
N LEU A 108 24.07 -14.47 -0.96
CA LEU A 108 22.63 -14.19 -0.86
C LEU A 108 22.32 -13.14 0.23
N PHE A 109 22.95 -13.24 1.40
CA PHE A 109 22.80 -12.23 2.46
C PHE A 109 23.15 -10.83 1.96
N TRP A 110 24.31 -10.67 1.32
CA TRP A 110 24.78 -9.36 0.86
C TRP A 110 23.97 -8.83 -0.33
N LEU A 111 23.48 -9.71 -1.20
CA LEU A 111 22.56 -9.32 -2.27
C LEU A 111 21.24 -8.80 -1.70
N CYS A 112 20.62 -9.51 -0.77
CA CYS A 112 19.41 -9.04 -0.10
C CYS A 112 19.65 -7.73 0.66
N ALA A 113 20.80 -7.57 1.33
CA ALA A 113 21.14 -6.35 2.04
C ALA A 113 21.32 -5.15 1.08
N ALA A 114 22.04 -5.34 -0.03
CA ALA A 114 22.24 -4.31 -1.04
C ALA A 114 20.90 -3.91 -1.71
N TRP A 115 20.05 -4.88 -2.01
CA TRP A 115 18.76 -4.62 -2.60
C TRP A 115 17.79 -3.91 -1.64
N THR A 116 17.81 -4.32 -0.35
CA THR A 116 17.09 -3.61 0.73
C THR A 116 17.55 -2.15 0.83
N LEU A 117 18.86 -1.91 0.78
CA LEU A 117 19.42 -0.56 0.79
C LEU A 117 18.95 0.24 -0.43
N LEU A 118 18.91 -0.36 -1.61
CA LEU A 118 18.43 0.28 -2.83
C LEU A 118 16.96 0.73 -2.66
N HIS A 119 16.07 -0.13 -2.15
CA HIS A 119 14.69 0.25 -1.87
C HIS A 119 14.60 1.44 -0.89
N LEU A 120 15.39 1.42 0.19
CA LEU A 120 15.41 2.52 1.15
C LEU A 120 15.98 3.82 0.55
N LEU A 121 16.96 3.74 -0.35
CA LEU A 121 17.48 4.91 -1.07
C LEU A 121 16.43 5.51 -2.01
N LEU A 122 15.66 4.67 -2.71
CA LEU A 122 14.55 5.13 -3.56
C LEU A 122 13.43 5.79 -2.72
N VAL A 123 13.13 5.24 -1.53
CA VAL A 123 12.24 5.91 -0.56
C VAL A 123 12.82 7.25 -0.12
N ALA A 124 14.12 7.32 0.16
CA ALA A 124 14.76 8.56 0.59
C ALA A 124 14.66 9.66 -0.49
N ILE A 125 14.84 9.32 -1.76
CA ILE A 125 14.67 10.27 -2.88
C ILE A 125 13.26 10.85 -2.88
N GLU A 126 12.23 10.01 -2.78
CA GLU A 126 10.85 10.47 -2.76
C GLU A 126 10.56 11.39 -1.57
N ILE A 127 10.96 10.98 -0.36
CA ILE A 127 10.72 11.76 0.87
C ILE A 127 11.48 13.10 0.88
N LEU A 128 12.66 13.16 0.26
CA LEU A 128 13.46 14.40 0.24
C LEU A 128 12.92 15.45 -0.73
N TRP A 129 12.39 15.02 -1.87
CA TRP A 129 12.02 15.97 -2.93
C TRP A 129 10.53 16.02 -3.23
N ARG A 130 9.80 14.91 -3.14
CA ARG A 130 8.37 14.92 -3.48
C ARG A 130 7.56 15.60 -2.38
N PRO A 131 6.76 16.60 -2.71
CA PRO A 131 5.79 17.18 -1.77
C PRO A 131 4.75 16.13 -1.36
N THR A 132 4.05 16.39 -0.26
CA THR A 132 2.93 15.56 0.20
C THR A 132 1.95 15.27 -0.94
N PHE A 133 1.81 14.00 -1.28
CA PHE A 133 1.10 13.57 -2.47
C PHE A 133 -0.21 12.81 -2.18
N PRO A 134 -0.29 11.86 -1.21
CA PRO A 134 -1.48 11.06 -0.99
C PRO A 134 -2.70 11.89 -0.56
N TRP A 135 -3.88 11.51 -1.08
CA TRP A 135 -5.15 12.14 -0.72
C TRP A 135 -5.35 12.22 0.80
N ASP A 136 -5.30 11.10 1.53
CA ASP A 136 -5.52 11.08 2.98
C ASP A 136 -4.49 11.93 3.73
N ALA A 137 -3.28 12.08 3.19
CA ALA A 137 -2.25 12.88 3.83
C ALA A 137 -2.66 14.35 3.90
N TRP A 138 -3.02 14.96 2.78
CA TRP A 138 -3.33 16.39 2.74
C TRP A 138 -4.80 16.74 2.95
N THR A 139 -5.71 15.76 3.02
CA THR A 139 -7.09 16.00 3.47
C THR A 139 -7.25 15.83 4.99
N SER A 140 -6.48 14.90 5.60
CA SER A 140 -6.66 14.54 7.01
C SER A 140 -5.40 14.74 7.86
N TRP A 141 -4.38 13.92 7.65
CA TRP A 141 -3.25 13.82 8.58
C TRP A 141 -2.36 15.05 8.57
N LEU A 142 -1.88 15.46 7.40
CA LEU A 142 -0.97 16.59 7.26
C LEU A 142 -1.72 17.93 7.19
N TYR A 143 -2.98 17.93 6.75
CA TYR A 143 -3.85 19.11 6.89
C TYR A 143 -3.91 19.54 8.36
N ARG A 144 -4.25 18.62 9.24
CA ARG A 144 -4.31 18.84 10.68
C ARG A 144 -2.96 19.28 11.26
N ALA A 145 -1.88 18.57 10.87
CA ALA A 145 -0.53 18.94 11.30
C ALA A 145 -0.15 20.37 10.91
N LYS A 146 -0.49 20.78 9.68
CA LYS A 146 -0.22 22.11 9.14
C LYS A 146 -1.06 23.18 9.84
N ALA A 147 -2.34 22.88 10.09
CA ALA A 147 -3.21 23.76 10.87
C ALA A 147 -2.66 23.98 12.29
N TRP A 148 -2.26 22.92 12.98
CA TRP A 148 -1.64 22.98 14.31
C TRP A 148 -0.31 23.74 14.32
N PHE A 149 0.51 23.56 13.30
CA PHE A 149 1.78 24.28 13.16
C PHE A 149 1.55 25.80 13.11
N TYR A 150 0.61 26.26 12.30
CA TYR A 150 0.33 27.70 12.18
C TYR A 150 -0.47 28.25 13.37
N ALA A 151 -1.33 27.44 13.98
CA ALA A 151 -2.05 27.84 15.20
C ALA A 151 -1.13 27.88 16.43
N GLY A 152 0.00 27.18 16.42
CA GLY A 152 0.90 27.05 17.56
C GLY A 152 0.30 26.28 18.74
N ALA A 153 -0.77 25.50 18.53
CA ALA A 153 -1.45 24.67 19.51
C ALA A 153 -2.17 23.50 18.82
N LEU A 154 -2.50 22.43 19.57
CA LEU A 154 -3.31 21.30 19.09
C LEU A 154 -4.80 21.70 19.11
N ILE A 155 -5.18 22.60 18.22
CA ILE A 155 -6.57 23.08 18.14
C ILE A 155 -7.52 21.96 17.68
N PRO A 156 -8.80 21.99 18.14
CA PRO A 156 -9.82 21.08 17.62
C PRO A 156 -10.11 21.38 16.15
N LEU A 157 -10.49 20.35 15.41
CA LEU A 157 -11.00 20.44 14.04
C LEU A 157 -12.35 19.73 14.00
N ASP A 158 -13.28 20.28 13.23
CA ASP A 158 -14.59 19.67 13.03
C ASP A 158 -14.60 18.78 11.77
N GLU A 159 -15.44 17.76 11.77
CA GLU A 159 -15.81 17.05 10.55
C GLU A 159 -16.62 17.98 9.64
N PRO A 160 -16.49 17.87 8.29
CA PRO A 160 -17.20 18.74 7.36
C PRO A 160 -18.71 18.76 7.57
N ALA A 161 -19.32 17.62 7.81
CA ALA A 161 -20.77 17.51 8.06
C ALA A 161 -21.16 18.21 9.37
N ALA A 162 -20.44 17.95 10.46
CA ALA A 162 -20.70 18.58 11.75
C ALA A 162 -20.50 20.10 11.71
N TRP A 163 -19.52 20.56 10.93
CA TRP A 163 -19.27 22.00 10.73
C TRP A 163 -20.43 22.68 9.99
N LEU A 164 -21.06 21.99 9.01
CA LEU A 164 -22.24 22.49 8.28
C LEU A 164 -23.52 22.51 9.12
N GLU A 165 -23.72 21.50 9.95
CA GLU A 165 -24.98 21.30 10.71
C GLU A 165 -25.09 22.15 11.96
N GLY A 166 -23.98 22.69 12.47
CA GLY A 166 -23.93 23.44 13.72
C GLY A 166 -23.15 24.76 13.68
N ALA A 167 -23.15 25.48 14.76
CA ALA A 167 -22.15 26.53 14.96
C ALA A 167 -20.78 25.85 15.07
N PRO A 168 -19.83 26.19 14.20
CA PRO A 168 -18.53 25.52 14.20
C PRO A 168 -17.82 25.72 15.53
N THR A 169 -17.36 24.65 16.15
CA THR A 169 -16.55 24.70 17.36
C THR A 169 -15.09 24.98 17.05
N ALA A 170 -14.69 24.78 15.81
CA ALA A 170 -13.33 25.00 15.29
C ALA A 170 -13.33 25.89 14.04
N LEU A 171 -12.21 26.57 13.80
CA LEU A 171 -12.00 27.41 12.61
C LEU A 171 -11.74 26.58 11.35
N TYR A 172 -11.37 25.33 11.51
CA TYR A 172 -10.98 24.44 10.43
C TYR A 172 -11.82 23.17 10.45
N ASN A 173 -12.07 22.62 9.28
CA ASN A 173 -12.66 21.30 9.11
C ASN A 173 -11.71 20.39 8.34
N ALA A 174 -11.75 19.09 8.61
CA ALA A 174 -10.99 18.09 7.87
C ALA A 174 -11.71 16.75 7.89
N PRO A 175 -11.74 16.01 6.77
CA PRO A 175 -12.13 14.62 6.79
C PRO A 175 -11.26 13.87 7.81
N GLY A 176 -11.87 13.04 8.64
CA GLY A 176 -11.15 12.30 9.67
C GLY A 176 -10.66 13.13 10.85
N ALA A 177 -11.32 14.25 11.18
CA ALA A 177 -11.04 15.06 12.38
C ALA A 177 -11.16 14.21 13.66
N SER A 178 -12.04 13.20 13.68
CA SER A 178 -12.25 12.23 14.75
C SER A 178 -11.11 11.21 14.94
N TYR A 179 -10.20 11.07 13.96
CA TYR A 179 -9.07 10.16 14.09
C TYR A 179 -8.04 10.63 15.13
N PRO A 180 -7.32 9.69 15.80
CA PRO A 180 -6.23 10.03 16.72
C PRO A 180 -5.12 10.86 16.05
N GLY A 181 -4.40 11.64 16.85
CA GLY A 181 -3.46 12.65 16.36
C GLY A 181 -2.03 12.20 16.07
N PHE A 182 -1.68 10.94 16.28
CA PHE A 182 -0.30 10.46 16.24
C PHE A 182 0.44 10.85 14.94
N THR A 183 -0.11 10.47 13.78
CA THR A 183 0.50 10.76 12.47
C THR A 183 0.69 12.25 12.25
N SER A 184 -0.29 13.06 12.62
CA SER A 184 -0.23 14.51 12.51
C SER A 184 0.84 15.12 13.41
N VAL A 185 0.99 14.63 14.65
CA VAL A 185 2.03 15.10 15.59
C VAL A 185 3.43 14.82 15.09
N LEU A 186 3.66 13.71 14.39
CA LEU A 186 4.99 13.40 13.86
C LEU A 186 5.40 14.36 12.73
N ALA A 187 4.48 14.70 11.83
CA ALA A 187 4.71 15.71 10.80
C ALA A 187 4.89 17.10 11.41
N LEU A 188 4.03 17.46 12.36
CA LEU A 188 4.12 18.69 13.15
C LEU A 188 5.48 18.81 13.84
N TRP A 189 5.98 17.76 14.47
CA TRP A 189 7.27 17.76 15.14
C TRP A 189 8.43 18.06 14.19
N SER A 190 8.39 17.51 12.98
CA SER A 190 9.36 17.83 11.93
C SER A 190 9.27 19.30 11.50
N ALA A 191 8.06 19.84 11.34
CA ALA A 191 7.84 21.25 11.00
C ALA A 191 8.33 22.20 12.11
N LEU A 192 8.07 21.88 13.38
CA LEU A 192 8.56 22.65 14.52
C LEU A 192 10.11 22.67 14.57
N ALA A 193 10.75 21.55 14.24
CA ALA A 193 12.20 21.46 14.19
C ALA A 193 12.81 22.27 13.04
N LEU A 194 12.10 22.34 11.91
CA LEU A 194 12.49 23.16 10.75
C LEU A 194 12.20 24.66 10.96
N GLY A 195 11.26 25.00 11.86
CA GLY A 195 10.77 26.36 12.04
C GLY A 195 9.90 26.87 10.88
N GLN A 196 9.61 26.00 9.92
CA GLN A 196 8.76 26.28 8.76
C GLN A 196 8.05 25.02 8.30
N TRP A 197 6.92 25.18 7.61
CA TRP A 197 6.25 24.07 6.96
C TRP A 197 6.94 23.75 5.62
N ASN A 198 7.40 22.52 5.48
CA ASN A 198 7.96 22.00 4.24
C ASN A 198 7.27 20.69 3.89
N ASP A 199 6.50 20.68 2.79
CA ASP A 199 5.63 19.57 2.39
C ASP A 199 6.35 18.22 2.14
N SER A 200 7.66 18.26 1.86
CA SER A 200 8.47 17.05 1.69
C SER A 200 9.08 16.61 3.02
N LEU A 201 9.83 17.50 3.69
CA LEU A 201 10.63 17.15 4.86
C LEU A 201 9.80 16.81 6.11
N VAL A 202 8.54 17.24 6.19
CA VAL A 202 7.63 16.81 7.28
C VAL A 202 7.36 15.31 7.28
N ASN A 203 7.60 14.63 6.17
CA ASN A 203 7.47 13.17 6.01
C ASN A 203 8.74 12.38 6.38
N PHE A 204 9.83 13.05 6.79
CA PHE A 204 11.10 12.38 7.10
C PHE A 204 11.00 11.26 8.15
N PRO A 205 10.13 11.35 9.20
CA PRO A 205 9.90 10.23 10.12
C PRO A 205 9.51 8.92 9.43
N VAL A 206 8.85 8.97 8.25
CA VAL A 206 8.44 7.77 7.48
C VAL A 206 9.66 7.03 6.92
N LEU A 207 10.67 7.73 6.42
CA LEU A 207 11.94 7.11 6.00
C LEU A 207 12.61 6.37 7.16
N LEU A 208 12.68 7.02 8.31
CA LEU A 208 13.26 6.41 9.52
C LEU A 208 12.45 5.20 10.00
N ALA A 209 11.12 5.25 9.86
CA ALA A 209 10.25 4.10 10.12
C ALA A 209 10.61 2.91 9.21
N GLY A 210 10.84 3.14 7.92
CA GLY A 210 11.30 2.09 6.98
C GLY A 210 12.62 1.45 7.42
N ILE A 211 13.59 2.26 7.83
CA ILE A 211 14.88 1.78 8.37
C ILE A 211 14.67 0.98 9.67
N ALA A 212 13.86 1.49 10.58
CA ALA A 212 13.54 0.84 11.85
C ALA A 212 12.82 -0.50 11.64
N MET A 213 11.92 -0.59 10.65
CA MET A 213 11.23 -1.83 10.27
C MET A 213 12.20 -2.92 9.80
N VAL A 214 13.17 -2.56 8.96
CA VAL A 214 14.24 -3.49 8.52
C VAL A 214 15.04 -3.99 9.71
N MET A 215 15.45 -3.08 10.61
CA MET A 215 16.21 -3.44 11.82
C MET A 215 15.37 -4.33 12.76
N ALA A 216 14.11 -3.99 12.99
CA ALA A 216 13.20 -4.77 13.83
C ALA A 216 13.01 -6.18 13.27
N PHE A 217 12.69 -6.30 11.98
CA PHE A 217 12.41 -7.58 11.33
C PHE A 217 13.65 -8.49 11.35
N TYR A 218 14.80 -7.96 10.94
CA TYR A 218 16.06 -8.70 10.99
C TYR A 218 16.38 -9.15 12.42
N GLY A 219 16.31 -8.24 13.38
CA GLY A 219 16.64 -8.53 14.79
C GLY A 219 15.69 -9.58 15.40
N GLN A 220 14.37 -9.45 15.16
CA GLN A 220 13.38 -10.44 15.61
C GLN A 220 13.61 -11.81 14.95
N GLY A 221 13.96 -11.84 13.66
CA GLY A 221 14.32 -13.06 12.96
C GLY A 221 15.54 -13.74 13.58
N ARG A 222 16.60 -12.97 13.87
CA ARG A 222 17.83 -13.49 14.53
C ARG A 222 17.54 -14.03 15.93
N GLU A 223 16.68 -13.37 16.68
CA GLU A 223 16.28 -13.85 18.00
C GLU A 223 15.35 -15.07 17.93
N ALA A 224 14.67 -15.29 16.81
CA ALA A 224 13.91 -16.50 16.55
C ALA A 224 14.76 -17.65 15.98
N ASP A 225 16.09 -17.57 16.09
CA ASP A 225 17.10 -18.53 15.63
C ASP A 225 17.13 -18.72 14.09
N LEU A 226 16.59 -17.76 13.33
CA LEU A 226 16.77 -17.77 11.89
C LEU A 226 18.23 -17.51 11.53
N PRO A 227 18.81 -18.21 10.55
CA PRO A 227 20.14 -17.92 10.07
C PRO A 227 20.21 -16.49 9.47
N PRO A 228 21.37 -15.81 9.49
CA PRO A 228 21.50 -14.42 9.06
C PRO A 228 20.92 -14.14 7.67
N TRP A 229 21.21 -15.01 6.71
CA TRP A 229 20.73 -14.87 5.34
C TRP A 229 19.19 -14.93 5.24
N LEU A 230 18.53 -15.76 6.05
CA LEU A 230 17.08 -15.91 6.03
C LEU A 230 16.38 -14.74 6.74
N ALA A 231 16.96 -14.24 7.84
CA ALA A 231 16.49 -13.03 8.49
C ALA A 231 16.61 -11.81 7.55
N MET A 232 17.72 -11.72 6.80
CA MET A 232 17.94 -10.65 5.81
C MET A 232 17.01 -10.78 4.62
N LEU A 233 16.79 -12.00 4.12
CA LEU A 233 15.78 -12.28 3.09
C LEU A 233 14.40 -11.80 3.53
N GLY A 234 14.01 -12.07 4.79
CA GLY A 234 12.73 -11.58 5.32
C GLY A 234 12.63 -10.07 5.36
N SER A 235 13.70 -9.38 5.76
CA SER A 235 13.76 -7.92 5.73
C SER A 235 13.67 -7.37 4.31
N TYR A 236 14.29 -8.03 3.35
CA TYR A 236 14.18 -7.73 1.94
C TYR A 236 12.75 -7.91 1.43
N LEU A 237 12.14 -9.09 1.68
CA LEU A 237 10.75 -9.34 1.27
C LEU A 237 9.77 -8.29 1.84
N LEU A 238 10.02 -7.83 3.06
CA LEU A 238 9.21 -6.79 3.69
C LEU A 238 9.24 -5.48 2.89
N VAL A 239 10.43 -4.89 2.68
CA VAL A 239 10.54 -3.57 2.03
C VAL A 239 10.36 -3.61 0.52
N SER A 240 10.55 -4.77 -0.10
CA SER A 240 10.30 -4.99 -1.53
C SER A 240 8.84 -5.28 -1.84
N THR A 241 7.96 -5.45 -0.83
CA THR A 241 6.52 -5.53 -1.07
C THR A 241 6.05 -4.20 -1.68
N PRO A 242 5.50 -4.20 -2.91
CA PRO A 242 5.26 -2.95 -3.64
C PRO A 242 4.36 -1.97 -2.91
N LEU A 243 3.27 -2.43 -2.30
CA LEU A 243 2.37 -1.55 -1.55
C LEU A 243 3.07 -0.90 -0.34
N LEU A 244 3.89 -1.64 0.42
CA LEU A 244 4.67 -1.06 1.51
C LEU A 244 5.70 -0.06 0.99
N SER A 245 6.43 -0.42 -0.06
CA SER A 245 7.40 0.46 -0.72
C SER A 245 6.75 1.79 -1.17
N THR A 246 5.53 1.72 -1.70
CA THR A 246 4.72 2.89 -2.10
C THR A 246 4.34 3.74 -0.90
N HIS A 247 3.79 3.15 0.16
CA HIS A 247 3.41 3.88 1.37
C HIS A 247 4.59 4.55 2.08
N LEU A 248 5.76 3.93 2.04
CA LEU A 248 7.00 4.54 2.56
C LEU A 248 7.44 5.73 1.70
N SER A 249 7.27 5.64 0.38
CA SER A 249 7.73 6.66 -0.57
C SER A 249 6.81 7.87 -0.65
N LEU A 250 5.52 7.63 -0.61
CA LEU A 250 4.50 8.66 -0.70
C LEU A 250 4.06 9.16 0.69
N GLY A 251 4.89 9.28 1.65
CA GLY A 251 4.70 9.74 3.02
C GLY A 251 3.36 10.35 3.46
N GLY A 252 3.15 10.48 4.75
CA GLY A 252 1.94 11.12 5.31
C GLY A 252 0.75 10.20 5.55
N MET A 253 0.88 8.88 5.26
CA MET A 253 -0.16 7.88 5.50
C MET A 253 -0.06 7.30 6.92
N ALA A 254 -1.20 7.12 7.59
CA ALA A 254 -1.26 6.53 8.93
C ALA A 254 -1.00 5.02 8.92
N ASP A 255 -1.18 4.34 7.79
CA ASP A 255 -1.06 2.88 7.66
C ASP A 255 0.35 2.36 7.96
N ILE A 256 1.38 3.15 7.67
CA ILE A 256 2.78 2.83 8.04
C ILE A 256 2.96 2.72 9.56
N TRP A 257 2.34 3.62 10.29
CA TRP A 257 2.47 3.67 11.74
C TRP A 257 1.68 2.54 12.41
N ILE A 258 0.45 2.31 11.97
CA ILE A 258 -0.35 1.19 12.48
C ILE A 258 0.32 -0.15 12.15
N MET A 259 0.90 -0.32 10.96
CA MET A 259 1.70 -1.49 10.60
C MET A 259 2.93 -1.63 11.52
N GLY A 260 3.62 -0.53 11.82
CA GLY A 260 4.76 -0.53 12.73
C GLY A 260 4.40 -1.04 14.12
N PHE A 261 3.33 -0.55 14.70
CA PHE A 261 2.87 -0.97 16.02
C PHE A 261 2.22 -2.36 16.03
N VAL A 262 1.26 -2.60 15.14
CA VAL A 262 0.53 -3.87 15.08
C VAL A 262 1.41 -4.98 14.53
N GLY A 263 2.00 -4.79 13.34
CA GLY A 263 2.76 -5.82 12.67
C GLY A 263 3.92 -6.35 13.51
N PHE A 264 4.77 -5.45 14.04
CA PHE A 264 5.90 -5.86 14.87
C PHE A 264 5.48 -6.27 16.29
N GLY A 265 4.40 -5.71 16.82
CA GLY A 265 3.79 -6.19 18.07
C GLY A 265 3.33 -7.63 17.95
N LEU A 266 2.66 -8.00 16.87
CA LEU A 266 2.24 -9.39 16.60
C LEU A 266 3.45 -10.31 16.37
N VAL A 267 4.54 -9.84 15.74
CA VAL A 267 5.80 -10.61 15.65
C VAL A 267 6.35 -10.92 17.03
N GLU A 268 6.38 -9.95 17.97
CA GLU A 268 6.82 -10.19 19.36
C GLU A 268 5.93 -11.22 20.09
N ILE A 269 4.61 -11.12 19.92
CA ILE A 269 3.66 -12.09 20.49
C ILE A 269 3.92 -13.49 19.93
N ILE A 270 4.13 -13.63 18.62
CA ILE A 270 4.42 -14.92 17.99
C ILE A 270 5.76 -15.46 18.49
N ALA A 271 6.83 -14.67 18.42
CA ALA A 271 8.17 -15.08 18.86
C ALA A 271 8.17 -15.48 20.34
N GLY A 272 7.57 -14.63 21.19
CA GLY A 272 7.45 -14.90 22.63
C GLY A 272 6.61 -16.16 22.92
N SER A 273 5.54 -16.39 22.17
CA SER A 273 4.70 -17.59 22.33
C SER A 273 5.40 -18.86 21.87
N VAL A 274 6.18 -18.78 20.78
CA VAL A 274 6.96 -19.92 20.25
C VAL A 274 8.06 -20.34 21.22
N ARG A 275 8.71 -19.39 21.89
CA ARG A 275 9.85 -19.61 22.81
C ARG A 275 9.46 -19.68 24.29
N GLY A 276 8.24 -19.32 24.65
CA GLY A 276 7.78 -19.23 26.03
C GLY A 276 8.25 -17.96 26.77
N GLU A 277 8.66 -16.91 26.05
CA GLU A 277 9.22 -15.67 26.60
C GLU A 277 8.12 -14.65 26.87
N ARG A 278 7.62 -14.62 28.11
CA ARG A 278 6.46 -13.77 28.50
C ARG A 278 6.68 -12.28 28.25
N TYR A 279 7.90 -11.79 28.45
CA TYR A 279 8.20 -10.37 28.29
C TYR A 279 7.97 -9.90 26.84
N LYS A 280 8.28 -10.73 25.83
CA LYS A 280 8.01 -10.42 24.42
C LYS A 280 6.52 -10.31 24.15
N ILE A 281 5.72 -11.19 24.76
CA ILE A 281 4.27 -11.12 24.63
C ILE A 281 3.75 -9.81 25.21
N VAL A 282 4.26 -9.40 26.39
CA VAL A 282 3.89 -8.12 27.02
C VAL A 282 4.34 -6.95 26.17
N LEU A 283 5.58 -6.95 25.71
CA LEU A 283 6.10 -5.89 24.81
C LEU A 283 5.26 -5.78 23.53
N GLY A 284 4.95 -6.92 22.91
CA GLY A 284 4.11 -6.96 21.72
C GLY A 284 2.70 -6.42 21.98
N ALA A 285 2.08 -6.77 23.12
CA ALA A 285 0.80 -6.23 23.52
C ALA A 285 0.86 -4.70 23.77
N CYS A 286 1.91 -4.21 24.41
CA CYS A 286 2.13 -2.77 24.58
C CYS A 286 2.24 -2.04 23.23
N LEU A 287 2.97 -2.59 22.27
CA LEU A 287 3.06 -2.02 20.91
C LEU A 287 1.68 -1.96 20.27
N VAL A 288 0.90 -3.04 20.29
CA VAL A 288 -0.45 -3.06 19.69
C VAL A 288 -1.40 -2.05 20.38
N ILE A 289 -1.28 -1.84 21.68
CA ILE A 289 -2.07 -0.81 22.39
C ILE A 289 -1.79 0.60 21.83
N PHE A 290 -0.56 0.92 21.47
CA PHE A 290 -0.24 2.22 20.88
C PHE A 290 -0.88 2.45 19.49
N ALA A 291 -1.33 1.39 18.81
CA ALA A 291 -2.09 1.54 17.56
C ALA A 291 -3.41 2.30 17.76
N LEU A 292 -3.96 2.31 18.97
CA LEU A 292 -5.14 3.11 19.33
C LEU A 292 -4.89 4.62 19.19
N ALA A 293 -3.65 5.07 19.33
CA ALA A 293 -3.25 6.46 19.14
C ALA A 293 -3.02 6.83 17.66
N VAL A 294 -2.99 5.85 16.77
CA VAL A 294 -2.72 6.02 15.33
C VAL A 294 -4.02 6.10 14.53
N LYS A 295 -4.88 5.08 14.67
CA LYS A 295 -6.14 4.97 13.94
C LYS A 295 -7.20 4.25 14.79
N ASN A 296 -8.46 4.54 14.54
CA ASN A 296 -9.58 3.88 15.24
C ASN A 296 -9.58 2.36 15.05
N GLU A 297 -9.12 1.87 13.89
CA GLU A 297 -8.95 0.43 13.60
C GLU A 297 -7.97 -0.27 14.55
N GLY A 298 -7.17 0.48 15.32
CA GLY A 298 -6.33 -0.06 16.39
C GLY A 298 -7.10 -0.92 17.39
N VAL A 299 -8.39 -0.63 17.63
CA VAL A 299 -9.28 -1.43 18.50
C VAL A 299 -9.44 -2.86 17.96
N VAL A 300 -9.66 -2.98 16.64
CA VAL A 300 -9.81 -4.27 15.96
C VAL A 300 -8.52 -5.10 16.12
N TRP A 301 -7.38 -4.45 15.92
CA TRP A 301 -6.08 -5.11 16.04
C TRP A 301 -5.72 -5.49 17.47
N LEU A 302 -6.18 -4.73 18.45
CA LEU A 302 -6.03 -5.10 19.87
C LEU A 302 -6.80 -6.39 20.19
N ALA A 303 -8.06 -6.49 19.73
CA ALA A 303 -8.86 -7.72 19.86
C ALA A 303 -8.20 -8.90 19.10
N ALA A 304 -7.69 -8.66 17.90
CA ALA A 304 -6.96 -9.63 17.10
C ALA A 304 -5.69 -10.14 17.81
N ALA A 305 -4.92 -9.26 18.43
CA ALA A 305 -3.72 -9.62 19.18
C ALA A 305 -4.06 -10.45 20.43
N ALA A 306 -5.14 -10.10 21.14
CA ALA A 306 -5.63 -10.88 22.28
C ALA A 306 -6.05 -12.29 21.85
N LEU A 307 -6.79 -12.41 20.75
CA LEU A 307 -7.19 -13.69 20.18
C LEU A 307 -5.96 -14.51 19.75
N LEU A 308 -5.02 -13.91 19.04
CA LEU A 308 -3.77 -14.57 18.63
C LEU A 308 -3.00 -15.10 19.86
N CYS A 309 -2.83 -14.26 20.86
CA CYS A 309 -2.19 -14.66 22.13
C CYS A 309 -2.91 -15.85 22.77
N GLY A 310 -4.23 -15.81 22.83
CA GLY A 310 -5.08 -16.91 23.34
C GLY A 310 -4.89 -18.19 22.54
N VAL A 311 -4.95 -18.13 21.20
CA VAL A 311 -4.76 -19.29 20.31
C VAL A 311 -3.35 -19.86 20.44
N MET A 312 -2.34 -19.01 20.58
CA MET A 312 -0.96 -19.47 20.75
C MET A 312 -0.71 -20.14 22.09
N ARG A 313 -1.30 -19.63 23.18
CA ARG A 313 -1.04 -20.07 24.56
C ARG A 313 -2.01 -21.13 25.05
N TRP A 314 -3.30 -20.94 24.73
CA TRP A 314 -4.41 -21.81 25.21
C TRP A 314 -5.40 -22.10 24.06
N PRO A 315 -4.99 -22.85 23.03
CA PRO A 315 -5.80 -23.00 21.80
C PRO A 315 -7.20 -23.57 22.06
N ARG A 316 -7.34 -24.49 23.02
CA ARG A 316 -8.65 -25.06 23.37
C ARG A 316 -9.56 -24.05 24.09
N ILE A 317 -8.98 -23.24 24.99
CA ILE A 317 -9.74 -22.18 25.69
C ILE A 317 -10.13 -21.08 24.71
N ALA A 318 -9.22 -20.65 23.86
CA ALA A 318 -9.52 -19.65 22.83
C ALA A 318 -10.62 -20.14 21.87
N GLY A 319 -10.53 -21.38 21.40
CA GLY A 319 -11.57 -21.99 20.57
C GLY A 319 -12.93 -22.10 21.29
N ALA A 320 -12.93 -22.51 22.54
CA ALA A 320 -14.13 -22.56 23.35
C ALA A 320 -14.73 -21.15 23.61
N ALA A 321 -13.89 -20.17 23.88
CA ALA A 321 -14.32 -18.77 24.06
C ALA A 321 -14.95 -18.19 22.78
N VAL A 322 -14.35 -18.42 21.62
CA VAL A 322 -14.92 -18.01 20.31
C VAL A 322 -16.26 -18.70 20.10
N LEU A 323 -16.33 -20.02 20.31
CA LEU A 323 -17.58 -20.76 20.15
C LEU A 323 -18.66 -20.25 21.13
N ALA A 324 -18.30 -20.03 22.37
CA ALA A 324 -19.22 -19.49 23.40
C ALA A 324 -19.72 -18.09 22.99
N GLY A 325 -18.82 -17.24 22.50
CA GLY A 325 -19.18 -15.93 21.96
C GLY A 325 -20.21 -16.03 20.80
N CYS A 326 -19.95 -16.90 19.82
CA CYS A 326 -20.88 -17.15 18.73
C CYS A 326 -22.25 -17.67 19.23
N VAL A 327 -22.23 -18.56 20.22
CA VAL A 327 -23.48 -19.10 20.83
C VAL A 327 -24.24 -17.99 21.57
N VAL A 328 -23.54 -17.14 22.34
CA VAL A 328 -24.16 -16.02 23.07
C VAL A 328 -24.78 -15.02 22.07
N ILE A 329 -24.05 -14.65 21.02
CA ILE A 329 -24.56 -13.77 19.95
C ILE A 329 -25.77 -14.39 19.27
N GLY A 330 -25.72 -15.70 18.96
CA GLY A 330 -26.83 -16.41 18.35
C GLY A 330 -28.07 -16.46 19.27
N ILE A 331 -27.88 -16.73 20.56
CA ILE A 331 -28.98 -16.72 21.55
C ILE A 331 -29.56 -15.31 21.68
N ALA A 332 -28.71 -14.28 21.81
CA ALA A 332 -29.15 -12.90 21.90
C ALA A 332 -30.00 -12.50 20.68
N ALA A 333 -29.51 -12.80 19.46
CA ALA A 333 -30.23 -12.55 18.23
C ALA A 333 -31.60 -13.27 18.17
N LEU A 334 -31.63 -14.55 18.56
CA LEU A 334 -32.89 -15.35 18.62
C LEU A 334 -33.86 -14.84 19.69
N SER A 335 -33.34 -14.23 20.77
CA SER A 335 -34.13 -13.65 21.84
C SER A 335 -34.57 -12.21 21.59
N GLY A 336 -34.25 -11.65 20.40
CA GLY A 336 -34.55 -10.27 20.06
C GLY A 336 -33.68 -9.22 20.76
N ILE A 337 -32.58 -9.65 21.40
CA ILE A 337 -31.59 -8.74 22.00
C ILE A 337 -30.57 -8.41 20.91
N HIS A 338 -30.76 -7.27 20.28
CA HIS A 338 -29.88 -6.85 19.19
C HIS A 338 -28.77 -5.89 19.64
N SER A 339 -28.95 -5.24 20.79
CA SER A 339 -27.94 -4.33 21.35
C SER A 339 -27.92 -4.34 22.88
N VAL A 340 -26.77 -4.00 23.47
CA VAL A 340 -26.56 -3.92 24.90
C VAL A 340 -25.78 -2.63 25.20
N GLU A 341 -26.21 -1.87 26.19
CA GLU A 341 -25.49 -0.70 26.66
C GLU A 341 -24.42 -1.11 27.68
N LEU A 342 -23.16 -0.75 27.39
CA LEU A 342 -22.02 -1.01 28.27
C LEU A 342 -21.71 0.25 29.07
N PRO A 343 -21.73 0.21 30.41
CA PRO A 343 -21.46 1.37 31.25
C PRO A 343 -20.09 2.00 30.94
N GLY A 344 -20.08 3.27 30.53
CA GLY A 344 -18.87 4.03 30.21
C GLY A 344 -18.23 3.73 28.86
N LEU A 345 -18.73 2.75 28.10
CA LEU A 345 -18.23 2.39 26.76
C LEU A 345 -19.24 2.63 25.64
N GLY A 346 -20.53 2.85 25.99
CA GLY A 346 -21.58 3.05 25.00
C GLY A 346 -22.26 1.75 24.57
N GLN A 347 -23.00 1.82 23.46
CA GLN A 347 -23.81 0.73 22.94
C GLN A 347 -22.97 -0.23 22.08
N ILE A 348 -23.21 -1.54 22.25
CA ILE A 348 -22.68 -2.58 21.37
C ILE A 348 -23.85 -3.42 20.81
N GLY A 349 -23.88 -3.61 19.51
CA GLY A 349 -24.90 -4.42 18.83
C GLY A 349 -25.49 -3.75 17.62
N VAL A 350 -26.62 -4.26 17.15
CA VAL A 350 -27.33 -3.77 15.99
C VAL A 350 -28.58 -3.02 16.41
N VAL A 351 -28.73 -1.77 15.96
CA VAL A 351 -29.92 -0.94 16.17
C VAL A 351 -30.43 -0.46 14.83
N GLY A 352 -31.60 -0.94 14.44
CA GLY A 352 -32.10 -0.73 13.08
C GLY A 352 -31.22 -1.44 12.06
N ASP A 353 -30.64 -0.67 11.16
CA ASP A 353 -29.71 -1.09 10.12
C ASP A 353 -28.24 -0.71 10.43
N ARG A 354 -27.97 -0.27 11.68
CA ARG A 354 -26.62 0.17 12.09
C ARG A 354 -25.99 -0.75 13.12
N LEU A 355 -24.72 -1.07 12.91
CA LEU A 355 -23.87 -1.75 13.89
C LEU A 355 -23.16 -0.71 14.75
N HIS A 356 -23.40 -0.76 16.05
CA HIS A 356 -22.72 0.08 17.05
C HIS A 356 -21.57 -0.71 17.68
N VAL A 357 -20.37 -0.18 17.61
CA VAL A 357 -19.18 -0.80 18.23
C VAL A 357 -18.48 0.26 19.08
N PRO A 358 -18.29 0.01 20.40
CA PRO A 358 -17.57 0.92 21.26
C PRO A 358 -16.23 1.35 20.67
N LEU A 359 -15.93 2.65 20.72
CA LEU A 359 -14.71 3.26 20.21
C LEU A 359 -14.57 3.29 18.66
N LEU A 360 -15.35 2.52 17.91
CA LEU A 360 -15.37 2.55 16.44
C LEU A 360 -16.55 3.36 15.89
N GLY A 361 -17.57 3.59 16.72
CA GLY A 361 -18.77 4.34 16.32
C GLY A 361 -19.85 3.47 15.70
N GLU A 362 -20.62 4.07 14.80
CA GLU A 362 -21.74 3.46 14.09
C GLU A 362 -21.37 3.18 12.65
N MET A 363 -21.80 2.02 12.14
CA MET A 363 -21.58 1.60 10.77
C MET A 363 -22.89 1.06 10.19
N GLY A 364 -23.30 1.51 9.01
CA GLY A 364 -24.43 0.95 8.30
C GLY A 364 -24.17 -0.51 7.91
N LEU A 365 -25.17 -1.38 8.11
CA LEU A 365 -25.08 -2.77 7.68
C LEU A 365 -25.44 -2.86 6.19
N ALA A 366 -24.53 -3.43 5.41
CA ALA A 366 -24.70 -3.70 3.99
C ALA A 366 -24.12 -5.08 3.67
N ARG A 367 -24.66 -5.74 2.67
CA ARG A 367 -24.08 -6.98 2.14
C ARG A 367 -23.64 -6.75 0.71
N LEU A 368 -22.35 -6.80 0.49
CA LEU A 368 -21.71 -6.58 -0.81
C LEU A 368 -21.06 -7.86 -1.33
N GLU A 369 -20.98 -8.02 -2.64
CA GLU A 369 -20.33 -9.18 -3.27
C GLU A 369 -18.95 -8.77 -3.80
N LEU A 370 -17.91 -8.87 -2.96
CA LEU A 370 -16.56 -8.36 -3.20
C LEU A 370 -15.54 -9.42 -3.62
N TRP A 371 -15.99 -10.62 -4.04
CA TRP A 371 -15.04 -11.72 -4.33
C TRP A 371 -14.12 -11.41 -5.52
N ASP A 372 -14.65 -10.75 -6.54
CA ASP A 372 -13.87 -10.36 -7.71
C ASP A 372 -12.86 -9.28 -7.35
N ASP A 373 -13.23 -8.33 -6.47
CA ASP A 373 -12.34 -7.29 -5.98
C ASP A 373 -11.20 -7.86 -5.14
N TYR A 374 -11.49 -8.85 -4.26
CA TYR A 374 -10.44 -9.57 -3.54
C TYR A 374 -9.50 -10.31 -4.48
N LEU A 375 -10.03 -11.00 -5.50
CA LEU A 375 -9.20 -11.71 -6.47
C LEU A 375 -8.32 -10.73 -7.27
N ALA A 376 -8.92 -9.64 -7.74
CA ALA A 376 -8.20 -8.61 -8.49
C ALA A 376 -7.05 -8.01 -7.65
N ASN A 377 -7.33 -7.58 -6.42
CA ASN A 377 -6.35 -6.90 -5.58
C ASN A 377 -5.25 -7.82 -5.04
N PHE A 378 -5.59 -9.08 -4.70
CA PHE A 378 -4.63 -9.97 -4.03
C PHE A 378 -3.86 -10.87 -5.00
N MET A 379 -4.39 -11.14 -6.19
CA MET A 379 -3.79 -12.10 -7.10
C MET A 379 -3.42 -11.51 -8.47
N GLN A 380 -4.10 -10.48 -8.92
CA GLN A 380 -3.92 -9.92 -10.26
C GLN A 380 -3.07 -8.65 -10.24
N GLY A 381 -3.34 -7.73 -9.31
CA GLY A 381 -2.55 -6.51 -9.13
C GLY A 381 -1.15 -6.79 -8.54
N ASP A 382 -0.21 -5.87 -8.77
CA ASP A 382 1.18 -6.00 -8.30
C ASP A 382 1.43 -5.41 -6.89
N SER A 383 0.38 -5.26 -6.08
CA SER A 383 0.52 -4.71 -4.72
C SER A 383 1.32 -5.62 -3.78
N TRP A 384 1.34 -6.93 -4.03
CA TRP A 384 1.79 -7.95 -3.10
C TRP A 384 2.84 -8.91 -3.65
N HIS A 385 3.28 -8.78 -4.89
CA HIS A 385 4.07 -9.80 -5.57
C HIS A 385 3.47 -11.21 -5.40
N LEU A 386 4.24 -12.14 -4.87
CA LEU A 386 3.82 -13.53 -4.64
C LEU A 386 3.37 -13.80 -3.20
N LEU A 387 3.10 -12.80 -2.36
CA LEU A 387 2.77 -13.02 -0.94
C LEU A 387 1.62 -14.02 -0.77
N TRP A 388 0.49 -13.80 -1.47
CA TRP A 388 -0.70 -14.63 -1.33
C TRP A 388 -0.52 -16.05 -1.88
N PRO A 389 0.06 -16.27 -3.09
CA PRO A 389 0.44 -17.59 -3.55
C PRO A 389 1.38 -18.33 -2.60
N LEU A 390 2.37 -17.67 -2.01
CA LEU A 390 3.30 -18.27 -1.05
C LEU A 390 2.59 -18.65 0.27
N LEU A 391 1.66 -17.84 0.75
CA LEU A 391 0.83 -18.16 1.92
C LEU A 391 -0.07 -19.37 1.63
N ALA A 392 -0.68 -19.43 0.44
CA ALA A 392 -1.48 -20.58 0.02
C ALA A 392 -0.65 -21.87 -0.05
N LEU A 393 0.55 -21.80 -0.63
CA LEU A 393 1.49 -22.94 -0.65
C LEU A 393 1.93 -23.36 0.76
N ALA A 394 2.18 -22.40 1.64
CA ALA A 394 2.51 -22.70 3.03
C ALA A 394 1.35 -23.39 3.76
N LEU A 395 0.11 -22.92 3.58
CA LEU A 395 -1.07 -23.57 4.14
C LEU A 395 -1.23 -25.02 3.61
N LEU A 396 -1.05 -25.21 2.31
CA LEU A 396 -1.09 -26.53 1.70
C LEU A 396 -0.03 -27.48 2.29
N ALA A 397 1.22 -27.00 2.41
CA ALA A 397 2.29 -27.78 3.05
C ALA A 397 1.99 -28.08 4.53
N LEU A 398 1.38 -27.13 5.23
CA LEU A 398 1.00 -27.30 6.63
C LEU A 398 -0.18 -28.26 6.83
N ALA A 399 -1.06 -28.43 5.84
CA ALA A 399 -2.16 -29.39 5.90
C ALA A 399 -1.64 -30.84 6.13
N PHE A 400 -0.49 -31.15 5.53
CA PHE A 400 0.16 -32.45 5.65
C PHE A 400 1.26 -32.51 6.71
N SER A 401 1.43 -31.45 7.53
CA SER A 401 2.45 -31.38 8.57
C SER A 401 1.88 -31.57 9.97
N ARG A 402 2.73 -32.03 10.92
CA ARG A 402 2.33 -32.11 12.32
C ARG A 402 2.06 -30.72 12.92
N PRO A 403 1.11 -30.58 13.83
CA PRO A 403 0.82 -29.33 14.52
C PRO A 403 2.08 -28.70 15.13
N SER A 404 2.25 -27.40 14.92
CA SER A 404 3.40 -26.64 15.44
C SER A 404 3.00 -25.20 15.77
N ALA A 405 3.79 -24.53 16.60
CA ALA A 405 3.49 -23.16 16.97
C ALA A 405 3.47 -22.18 15.76
N PRO A 406 4.44 -22.21 14.81
CA PRO A 406 4.34 -21.38 13.60
C PRO A 406 3.14 -21.72 12.71
N ARG A 407 2.72 -22.99 12.64
CA ARG A 407 1.47 -23.36 11.95
C ARG A 407 0.28 -22.65 12.58
N ARG A 408 0.17 -22.72 13.92
CA ARG A 408 -0.92 -22.03 14.64
C ARG A 408 -0.88 -20.54 14.43
N ALA A 409 0.31 -19.93 14.48
CA ALA A 409 0.47 -18.50 14.24
C ALA A 409 -0.02 -18.08 12.85
N LEU A 410 0.45 -18.76 11.80
CA LEU A 410 0.09 -18.43 10.42
C LEU A 410 -1.42 -18.62 10.18
N VAL A 411 -1.98 -19.76 10.62
CA VAL A 411 -3.42 -20.02 10.45
C VAL A 411 -4.25 -19.00 11.23
N ALA A 412 -3.88 -18.70 12.49
CA ALA A 412 -4.60 -17.72 13.29
C ALA A 412 -4.55 -16.32 12.67
N LEU A 413 -3.37 -15.87 12.19
CA LEU A 413 -3.24 -14.58 11.52
C LEU A 413 -4.13 -14.49 10.28
N LEU A 414 -4.13 -15.53 9.45
CA LEU A 414 -4.95 -15.55 8.23
C LEU A 414 -6.45 -15.61 8.55
N CYS A 415 -6.85 -16.38 9.57
CA CYS A 415 -8.23 -16.40 10.01
C CYS A 415 -8.69 -15.04 10.56
N VAL A 416 -7.85 -14.38 11.37
CA VAL A 416 -8.15 -13.05 11.91
C VAL A 416 -8.23 -12.03 10.79
N LEU A 417 -7.27 -12.04 9.86
CA LEU A 417 -7.27 -11.13 8.72
C LEU A 417 -8.53 -11.30 7.86
N LEU A 418 -8.87 -12.55 7.51
CA LEU A 418 -10.06 -12.85 6.75
C LEU A 418 -11.33 -12.40 7.49
N ALA A 419 -11.43 -12.69 8.79
CA ALA A 419 -12.56 -12.27 9.60
C ALA A 419 -12.69 -10.75 9.65
N THR A 420 -11.57 -10.03 9.76
CA THR A 420 -11.54 -8.56 9.75
C THR A 420 -11.99 -8.00 8.39
N GLN A 421 -11.46 -8.54 7.29
CA GLN A 421 -11.85 -8.15 5.94
C GLN A 421 -13.36 -8.36 5.70
N LEU A 422 -13.86 -9.55 6.04
CA LEU A 422 -15.27 -9.85 5.86
C LEU A 422 -16.16 -8.99 6.77
N ALA A 423 -15.78 -8.79 8.03
CA ALA A 423 -16.56 -8.01 8.98
C ALA A 423 -16.67 -6.53 8.55
N ILE A 424 -15.59 -5.94 8.07
CA ILE A 424 -15.57 -4.53 7.67
C ILE A 424 -16.21 -4.35 6.29
N PHE A 425 -15.80 -5.12 5.29
CA PHE A 425 -16.14 -4.81 3.91
C PHE A 425 -17.34 -5.60 3.39
N GLN A 426 -17.51 -6.88 3.77
CA GLN A 426 -18.60 -7.70 3.24
C GLN A 426 -19.95 -7.40 3.89
N PHE A 427 -19.95 -6.90 5.15
CA PHE A 427 -21.14 -6.76 5.96
C PHE A 427 -21.46 -5.35 6.45
N THR A 428 -20.67 -4.34 6.05
CA THR A 428 -20.96 -2.93 6.36
C THR A 428 -20.90 -2.05 5.11
N GLU A 429 -21.42 -0.83 5.23
CA GLU A 429 -21.37 0.21 4.19
C GLU A 429 -19.93 0.56 3.75
N HIS A 430 -18.92 0.26 4.59
CA HIS A 430 -17.51 0.45 4.24
C HIS A 430 -17.05 -0.47 3.11
N GLY A 431 -17.87 -1.43 2.68
CA GLY A 431 -17.62 -2.25 1.51
C GLY A 431 -17.53 -1.45 0.20
N GLN A 432 -18.16 -0.29 0.10
CA GLN A 432 -17.97 0.63 -1.02
C GLN A 432 -16.50 1.00 -1.24
N TRP A 433 -15.73 1.18 -0.15
CA TRP A 433 -14.29 1.46 -0.25
C TRP A 433 -13.48 0.26 -0.73
N ALA A 434 -14.01 -0.95 -0.61
CA ALA A 434 -13.41 -2.14 -1.20
C ALA A 434 -13.78 -2.28 -2.69
N GLU A 435 -15.01 -1.97 -3.11
CA GLU A 435 -15.42 -1.88 -4.51
C GLU A 435 -14.63 -0.83 -5.27
N GLU A 436 -14.34 0.30 -4.65
CA GLU A 436 -13.48 1.36 -5.19
C GLU A 436 -11.98 1.07 -5.05
N TRP A 437 -11.60 -0.06 -4.44
CA TRP A 437 -10.25 -0.50 -4.14
C TRP A 437 -9.45 0.45 -3.22
N THR A 438 -10.09 1.36 -2.54
CA THR A 438 -9.41 2.39 -1.74
C THR A 438 -8.93 1.87 -0.39
N ALA A 439 -9.51 0.81 0.17
CA ALA A 439 -9.17 0.30 1.50
C ALA A 439 -8.80 -1.19 1.55
N ILE A 440 -9.18 -1.99 0.55
CA ILE A 440 -9.09 -3.46 0.56
C ILE A 440 -7.65 -3.98 0.79
N ASN A 441 -6.65 -3.29 0.26
CA ASN A 441 -5.23 -3.64 0.40
C ASN A 441 -4.60 -3.07 1.68
N ARG A 442 -5.16 -1.99 2.24
CA ARG A 442 -4.57 -1.29 3.39
C ARG A 442 -4.66 -2.11 4.69
N VAL A 443 -5.77 -2.83 4.88
CA VAL A 443 -5.97 -3.67 6.08
C VAL A 443 -4.96 -4.82 6.18
N PRO A 444 -4.67 -5.61 5.11
CA PRO A 444 -3.60 -6.61 5.15
C PRO A 444 -2.20 -6.01 5.37
N LEU A 445 -1.96 -4.77 4.93
CA LEU A 445 -0.69 -4.09 5.12
C LEU A 445 -0.34 -3.97 6.61
N HIS A 446 -1.32 -3.74 7.48
CA HIS A 446 -1.11 -3.60 8.92
C HIS A 446 -0.47 -4.84 9.57
N VAL A 447 -0.69 -6.02 9.04
CA VAL A 447 -0.17 -7.29 9.58
C VAL A 447 0.92 -7.93 8.71
N LEU A 448 1.35 -7.25 7.65
CA LEU A 448 2.37 -7.76 6.72
C LEU A 448 3.64 -8.26 7.41
N PRO A 449 4.26 -7.54 8.40
CA PRO A 449 5.44 -8.06 9.10
C PRO A 449 5.17 -9.40 9.77
N ALA A 450 4.01 -9.57 10.41
CA ALA A 450 3.67 -10.81 11.11
C ALA A 450 3.38 -11.97 10.13
N LEU A 451 2.73 -11.69 8.99
CA LEU A 451 2.50 -12.69 7.93
C LEU A 451 3.82 -13.21 7.36
N LEU A 452 4.71 -12.31 6.97
CA LEU A 452 6.04 -12.67 6.45
C LEU A 452 6.87 -13.42 7.49
N PHE A 453 6.87 -12.96 8.74
CA PHE A 453 7.59 -13.62 9.82
C PHE A 453 7.10 -15.05 10.06
N ALA A 454 5.77 -15.24 10.12
CA ALA A 454 5.18 -16.57 10.27
C ALA A 454 5.47 -17.48 9.07
N LEU A 455 5.40 -16.95 7.84
CA LEU A 455 5.73 -17.65 6.61
C LEU A 455 7.19 -18.15 6.63
N ILE A 456 8.13 -17.28 6.99
CA ILE A 456 9.57 -17.61 7.06
C ILE A 456 9.85 -18.65 8.15
N LEU A 457 9.20 -18.53 9.33
CA LEU A 457 9.32 -19.54 10.39
C LEU A 457 8.80 -20.92 9.93
N VAL A 458 7.70 -20.94 9.16
CA VAL A 458 7.17 -22.17 8.58
C VAL A 458 8.17 -22.75 7.58
N ALA A 459 8.67 -21.94 6.64
CA ALA A 459 9.64 -22.34 5.63
C ALA A 459 10.92 -22.91 6.28
N HIS A 460 11.47 -22.19 7.28
CA HIS A 460 12.66 -22.63 8.02
C HIS A 460 12.46 -24.00 8.68
N ARG A 461 11.32 -24.23 9.31
CA ARG A 461 10.99 -25.51 9.95
C ARG A 461 10.75 -26.64 8.98
N LEU A 462 10.16 -26.35 7.81
CA LEU A 462 10.00 -27.36 6.76
C LEU A 462 11.36 -27.79 6.21
N CYS A 463 12.29 -26.85 6.01
CA CYS A 463 13.68 -27.16 5.61
C CYS A 463 14.40 -28.00 6.68
N ALA A 464 14.30 -27.63 7.96
CA ALA A 464 14.98 -28.34 9.04
C ALA A 464 14.48 -29.78 9.23
N ARG A 465 13.24 -30.08 8.84
CA ARG A 465 12.64 -31.41 8.90
C ARG A 465 12.92 -32.28 7.68
N ALA A 466 13.19 -31.67 6.54
CA ALA A 466 13.61 -32.35 5.34
C ALA A 466 15.07 -32.83 5.56
N ARG A 467 15.23 -33.96 6.29
CA ARG A 467 16.54 -34.64 6.39
C ARG A 467 17.05 -34.85 4.98
N PRO A 468 18.38 -34.70 4.72
CA PRO A 468 18.96 -35.23 3.53
C PRO A 468 18.66 -36.74 3.60
N GLY A 469 17.63 -37.18 2.89
CA GLY A 469 17.32 -38.56 2.76
C GLY A 469 18.56 -39.20 2.15
N GLU A 470 18.86 -40.46 2.50
CA GLU A 470 19.64 -41.35 1.69
C GLU A 470 18.98 -41.34 0.32
N ALA A 471 19.31 -40.34 -0.50
CA ALA A 471 18.91 -40.29 -1.88
C ALA A 471 19.64 -41.43 -2.54
N GLU A 472 18.93 -42.53 -2.73
CA GLU A 472 19.36 -43.53 -3.71
C GLU A 472 19.84 -42.75 -4.91
N SER A 473 21.02 -43.03 -5.36
CA SER A 473 21.89 -42.31 -6.28
C SER A 473 21.36 -42.08 -7.71
N GLY A 474 20.10 -41.78 -7.84
CA GLY A 474 19.45 -41.32 -9.08
C GLY A 474 19.43 -39.82 -9.17
N LYS A 475 20.52 -39.26 -9.62
CA LYS A 475 20.79 -37.82 -9.69
C LYS A 475 19.95 -37.12 -10.76
N MET A 476 18.69 -36.84 -10.48
CA MET A 476 17.96 -35.92 -11.34
C MET A 476 18.41 -34.47 -11.04
N HIS A 477 18.78 -33.74 -12.08
CA HIS A 477 19.24 -32.37 -11.93
C HIS A 477 18.10 -31.49 -11.36
N TRP A 478 18.41 -30.64 -10.39
CA TRP A 478 17.43 -29.77 -9.71
C TRP A 478 16.69 -28.80 -10.64
N SER A 479 17.31 -28.46 -11.80
CA SER A 479 16.72 -27.54 -12.79
C SER A 479 15.59 -28.15 -13.64
N LEU A 480 15.40 -29.45 -13.66
CA LEU A 480 14.38 -30.06 -14.52
C LEU A 480 12.96 -29.71 -14.13
N ALA A 481 12.67 -29.58 -12.81
CA ALA A 481 11.35 -29.23 -12.36
C ALA A 481 10.96 -27.76 -12.73
N PRO A 482 11.80 -26.74 -12.45
CA PRO A 482 11.50 -25.38 -12.85
C PRO A 482 11.47 -25.17 -14.37
N LEU A 483 12.32 -25.86 -15.13
CA LEU A 483 12.30 -25.78 -16.60
C LEU A 483 11.05 -26.45 -17.19
N ALA A 484 10.64 -27.61 -16.67
CA ALA A 484 9.38 -28.23 -17.06
C ALA A 484 8.18 -27.33 -16.69
N GLY A 485 8.19 -26.74 -15.48
CA GLY A 485 7.20 -25.75 -15.05
C GLY A 485 7.14 -24.55 -16.00
N LEU A 486 8.29 -24.02 -16.39
CA LEU A 486 8.38 -22.91 -17.34
C LEU A 486 7.82 -23.28 -18.71
N ALA A 487 8.21 -24.43 -19.24
CA ALA A 487 7.74 -24.91 -20.54
C ALA A 487 6.20 -25.10 -20.56
N VAL A 488 5.63 -25.71 -19.51
CA VAL A 488 4.17 -25.90 -19.40
C VAL A 488 3.46 -24.55 -19.23
N THR A 489 4.01 -23.62 -18.44
CA THR A 489 3.43 -22.30 -18.26
C THR A 489 3.46 -21.50 -19.57
N ILE A 490 4.58 -21.52 -20.30
CA ILE A 490 4.69 -20.89 -21.63
C ILE A 490 3.69 -21.52 -22.60
N ALA A 491 3.63 -22.85 -22.67
CA ALA A 491 2.68 -23.52 -23.56
C ALA A 491 1.23 -23.20 -23.22
N GLY A 492 0.87 -23.19 -21.92
CA GLY A 492 -0.45 -22.80 -21.45
C GLY A 492 -0.78 -21.34 -21.75
N LEU A 493 0.19 -20.43 -21.55
CA LEU A 493 0.05 -19.01 -21.89
C LEU A 493 -0.13 -18.82 -23.39
N LEU A 494 0.68 -19.49 -24.23
CA LEU A 494 0.55 -19.42 -25.68
C LEU A 494 -0.82 -19.94 -26.15
N LEU A 495 -1.31 -21.05 -25.59
CA LEU A 495 -2.63 -21.60 -25.90
C LEU A 495 -3.75 -20.64 -25.45
N TYR A 496 -3.61 -20.03 -24.28
CA TYR A 496 -4.55 -19.05 -23.80
C TYR A 496 -4.60 -17.80 -24.69
N LEU A 497 -3.43 -17.28 -25.07
CA LEU A 497 -3.33 -16.10 -25.94
C LEU A 497 -3.74 -16.38 -27.40
N ASP A 498 -3.54 -17.60 -27.88
CA ASP A 498 -3.89 -18.02 -29.24
C ASP A 498 -5.34 -18.55 -29.36
N GLY A 499 -5.98 -18.85 -28.23
CA GLY A 499 -7.35 -19.41 -28.16
C GLY A 499 -8.47 -18.54 -28.75
N SER A 500 -8.10 -17.45 -29.39
CA SER A 500 -8.97 -16.59 -30.14
C SER A 500 -8.88 -16.90 -31.63
N GLN A 501 -9.76 -17.72 -32.08
CA GLN A 501 -10.14 -18.05 -33.46
C GLN A 501 -9.01 -18.25 -34.49
N PRO A 502 -8.82 -19.46 -34.98
CA PRO A 502 -7.91 -19.72 -36.09
C PRO A 502 -8.41 -19.07 -37.36
N GLY A 503 -7.55 -18.25 -37.94
CA GLY A 503 -7.44 -18.10 -39.35
C GLY A 503 -8.57 -17.49 -40.11
N VAL A 504 -8.53 -16.18 -40.21
CA VAL A 504 -8.75 -15.52 -41.50
C VAL A 504 -7.67 -14.45 -41.60
N ASP A 505 -6.80 -14.51 -42.58
CA ASP A 505 -5.93 -13.41 -42.97
C ASP A 505 -6.80 -12.18 -43.28
N ARG A 506 -6.82 -11.24 -42.34
CA ARG A 506 -7.60 -10.01 -42.50
C ARG A 506 -6.67 -8.86 -42.21
N GLU A 507 -6.71 -7.91 -43.12
CA GLU A 507 -5.93 -6.70 -42.95
C GLU A 507 -6.48 -5.87 -41.78
N PRO A 508 -5.62 -5.38 -40.88
CA PRO A 508 -6.02 -4.49 -39.80
C PRO A 508 -6.50 -3.16 -40.40
N LEU A 509 -7.52 -2.55 -39.82
CA LEU A 509 -7.89 -1.18 -40.07
C LEU A 509 -6.94 -0.26 -39.31
N ASN A 510 -6.10 0.45 -40.03
CA ASN A 510 -5.21 1.45 -39.45
C ASN A 510 -5.81 2.84 -39.70
N LEU A 511 -6.19 3.52 -38.63
CA LEU A 511 -6.54 4.93 -38.67
C LEU A 511 -5.40 5.70 -38.04
N HIS A 512 -4.71 6.48 -38.87
CA HIS A 512 -3.75 7.45 -38.35
C HIS A 512 -4.49 8.63 -37.73
N GLY A 513 -3.84 9.37 -36.82
CA GLY A 513 -4.50 10.51 -36.20
C GLY A 513 -5.08 11.50 -37.19
N GLY A 514 -4.46 11.66 -38.37
CA GLY A 514 -4.97 12.50 -39.48
C GLY A 514 -6.29 12.00 -40.11
N ASP A 515 -6.63 10.72 -39.96
CA ASP A 515 -7.88 10.14 -40.42
C ASP A 515 -9.04 10.40 -39.42
N LEU A 516 -8.70 10.84 -38.23
CA LEU A 516 -9.66 11.17 -37.17
C LEU A 516 -9.96 12.67 -37.19
N ARG A 517 -11.21 13.03 -37.16
CA ARG A 517 -11.69 14.41 -37.09
C ARG A 517 -11.86 14.84 -35.63
N LEU A 518 -11.28 15.96 -35.27
CA LEU A 518 -11.54 16.56 -33.96
C LEU A 518 -12.93 17.20 -33.94
N ILE A 519 -13.84 16.66 -33.13
CA ILE A 519 -15.22 17.14 -33.04
C ILE A 519 -15.37 18.13 -31.89
N ALA A 520 -14.62 17.93 -30.80
CA ALA A 520 -14.57 18.83 -29.65
C ALA A 520 -13.12 18.98 -29.20
N GLY A 521 -12.77 20.17 -28.69
CA GLY A 521 -11.42 20.57 -28.42
C GLY A 521 -10.73 21.22 -29.62
N SER A 522 -9.46 21.59 -29.49
CA SER A 522 -8.62 22.15 -30.54
C SER A 522 -7.33 21.38 -30.69
N GLY A 523 -6.80 21.35 -31.90
CA GLY A 523 -5.56 20.63 -32.18
C GLY A 523 -5.06 20.89 -33.58
N GLU A 524 -3.86 20.37 -33.86
CA GLU A 524 -3.20 20.50 -35.17
C GLU A 524 -2.71 19.13 -35.64
N GLN A 525 -2.54 19.01 -36.95
CA GLN A 525 -1.96 17.81 -37.54
C GLN A 525 -0.46 17.77 -37.20
N HIS A 526 0.01 16.67 -36.65
CA HIS A 526 1.41 16.48 -36.25
C HIS A 526 1.97 15.18 -36.85
N GLY A 527 2.70 15.29 -37.96
CA GLY A 527 3.10 14.12 -38.74
C GLY A 527 1.88 13.39 -39.32
N ASP A 528 1.82 12.06 -39.09
CA ASP A 528 0.66 11.24 -39.46
C ASP A 528 -0.44 11.25 -38.38
N GLY A 529 -0.17 11.91 -37.22
CA GLY A 529 -1.05 11.97 -36.07
C GLY A 529 -1.77 13.32 -35.90
N VAL A 530 -2.55 13.41 -34.82
CA VAL A 530 -3.19 14.67 -34.38
C VAL A 530 -2.68 15.03 -33.00
N ARG A 531 -2.16 16.24 -32.83
CA ARG A 531 -1.83 16.83 -31.53
C ARG A 531 -3.04 17.62 -31.05
N VAL A 532 -3.66 17.14 -29.98
CA VAL A 532 -4.69 17.87 -29.24
C VAL A 532 -3.99 18.87 -28.32
N THR A 533 -4.34 20.16 -28.44
CA THR A 533 -3.71 21.26 -27.71
C THR A 533 -4.66 21.97 -26.75
N ASP A 534 -5.98 21.76 -26.87
CA ASP A 534 -6.98 22.34 -25.99
C ASP A 534 -8.16 21.38 -25.80
N PHE A 535 -8.71 21.39 -24.60
CA PHE A 535 -9.80 20.53 -24.17
C PHE A 535 -11.04 21.38 -23.85
N GLN A 536 -12.07 21.25 -24.64
CA GLN A 536 -13.33 21.98 -24.44
C GLN A 536 -14.09 21.37 -23.27
N ASN A 537 -14.26 22.11 -22.20
CA ASN A 537 -14.85 21.61 -20.96
C ASN A 537 -14.15 20.35 -20.41
N GLY A 538 -12.84 20.30 -20.55
CA GLY A 538 -12.04 19.18 -20.06
C GLY A 538 -12.03 17.93 -20.97
N ILE A 539 -12.62 18.00 -22.15
CA ILE A 539 -12.67 16.88 -23.10
C ILE A 539 -12.22 17.29 -24.51
N ALA A 540 -11.59 16.34 -25.19
CA ALA A 540 -11.40 16.40 -26.63
C ALA A 540 -11.96 15.13 -27.28
N VAL A 541 -12.66 15.26 -28.40
CA VAL A 541 -13.32 14.14 -29.07
C VAL A 541 -12.81 14.03 -30.50
N LEU A 542 -12.21 12.86 -30.80
CA LEU A 542 -11.80 12.49 -32.15
C LEU A 542 -12.74 11.42 -32.70
N SER A 543 -13.22 11.56 -33.94
CA SER A 543 -14.11 10.59 -34.60
C SER A 543 -13.58 10.22 -35.97
N SER A 544 -13.75 8.97 -36.34
CA SER A 544 -13.53 8.50 -37.71
C SER A 544 -14.51 9.08 -38.72
N GLY A 545 -15.61 9.70 -38.26
CA GLY A 545 -16.77 9.95 -39.09
C GLY A 545 -17.46 8.66 -39.55
N ALA A 546 -18.25 8.75 -40.61
CA ALA A 546 -18.98 7.59 -41.10
C ALA A 546 -18.04 6.54 -41.69
N LEU A 547 -18.12 5.32 -41.20
CA LEU A 547 -17.40 4.14 -41.68
C LEU A 547 -18.33 2.93 -41.74
N VAL A 548 -17.93 1.87 -42.41
CA VAL A 548 -18.67 0.60 -42.43
C VAL A 548 -17.70 -0.53 -42.10
N LEU A 549 -17.81 -1.07 -40.87
CA LEU A 549 -16.93 -2.09 -40.36
C LEU A 549 -17.72 -3.24 -39.76
N ASP A 550 -17.41 -4.47 -40.15
CA ASP A 550 -17.95 -5.68 -39.48
C ASP A 550 -17.16 -5.96 -38.19
N SER A 551 -17.81 -5.75 -37.02
CA SER A 551 -17.21 -5.92 -35.70
C SER A 551 -16.67 -7.34 -35.46
N SER A 552 -17.26 -8.37 -36.09
CA SER A 552 -16.83 -9.77 -35.96
C SER A 552 -15.44 -10.02 -36.58
N ARG A 553 -15.01 -9.11 -37.45
CA ARG A 553 -13.76 -9.23 -38.17
C ARG A 553 -12.55 -8.64 -37.46
N LEU A 554 -12.77 -7.58 -36.64
CA LEU A 554 -11.72 -6.83 -35.95
C LEU A 554 -12.09 -6.74 -34.48
N SER A 555 -11.55 -7.64 -33.70
CA SER A 555 -11.94 -7.81 -32.29
C SER A 555 -10.95 -7.21 -31.30
N VAL A 556 -9.87 -6.59 -31.79
CA VAL A 556 -8.80 -6.05 -30.95
C VAL A 556 -8.55 -4.60 -31.34
N LEU A 557 -8.59 -3.74 -30.33
CA LEU A 557 -8.17 -2.34 -30.41
C LEU A 557 -6.70 -2.21 -29.99
N GLU A 558 -5.90 -1.53 -30.79
CA GLU A 558 -4.57 -1.06 -30.41
C GLU A 558 -4.53 0.46 -30.57
N LEU A 559 -4.17 1.18 -29.50
CA LEU A 559 -4.01 2.63 -29.52
C LEU A 559 -2.55 2.97 -29.27
N ARG A 560 -2.05 3.96 -29.99
CA ARG A 560 -0.75 4.58 -29.74
C ARG A 560 -0.94 6.07 -29.55
N LEU A 561 -0.55 6.50 -28.37
CA LEU A 561 -0.64 7.88 -27.94
C LEU A 561 0.73 8.33 -27.45
N ARG A 562 1.00 9.61 -27.51
CA ARG A 562 2.12 10.23 -26.79
C ARG A 562 1.57 11.39 -25.99
N SER A 563 1.76 11.37 -24.71
CA SER A 563 1.45 12.47 -23.82
C SER A 563 2.75 12.92 -23.16
N GLU A 564 2.98 14.22 -23.07
CA GLU A 564 4.10 14.77 -22.31
C GLU A 564 3.99 14.42 -20.81
N ARG A 565 2.85 13.91 -20.41
CA ARG A 565 2.58 13.39 -19.06
C ARG A 565 1.83 12.08 -19.15
N GLU A 566 2.42 11.03 -18.67
CA GLU A 566 1.70 9.86 -18.20
C GLU A 566 0.85 10.26 -16.99
N SER A 567 -0.22 10.96 -17.23
CA SER A 567 -1.16 11.32 -16.18
C SER A 567 -2.16 10.19 -15.99
N GLN A 568 -2.69 10.07 -14.78
CA GLN A 568 -3.79 9.20 -14.36
C GLN A 568 -5.09 9.41 -15.14
N ARG A 569 -4.99 9.89 -16.37
CA ARG A 569 -6.13 10.24 -17.17
C ARG A 569 -6.79 9.00 -17.70
N ARG A 570 -8.07 9.07 -17.73
CA ARG A 570 -8.89 8.11 -18.41
C ARG A 570 -9.12 8.61 -19.83
N MET A 571 -9.20 7.69 -20.77
CA MET A 571 -9.66 7.92 -22.12
C MET A 571 -10.74 6.92 -22.43
N ARG A 572 -11.65 7.27 -23.33
CA ARG A 572 -12.70 6.36 -23.76
C ARG A 572 -12.56 6.12 -25.26
N PHE A 573 -12.55 4.86 -25.66
CA PHE A 573 -12.81 4.47 -27.03
C PHE A 573 -14.32 4.27 -27.19
N PHE A 574 -14.92 4.93 -28.14
CA PHE A 574 -16.36 4.83 -28.37
C PHE A 574 -16.68 4.33 -29.79
N TRP A 575 -17.86 3.77 -29.94
CA TRP A 575 -18.38 3.33 -31.23
C TRP A 575 -19.91 3.43 -31.30
N ARG A 576 -20.44 3.43 -32.53
CA ARG A 576 -21.87 3.30 -32.84
C ARG A 576 -22.06 2.20 -33.85
N THR A 577 -23.21 1.52 -33.78
CA THR A 577 -23.53 0.40 -34.67
C THR A 577 -24.84 0.68 -35.44
N THR A 578 -25.04 -0.04 -36.54
CA THR A 578 -26.28 0.06 -37.32
C THR A 578 -27.52 -0.40 -36.52
N SER A 579 -27.33 -1.27 -35.54
CA SER A 579 -28.42 -1.76 -34.67
C SER A 579 -28.99 -0.69 -33.74
N ASP A 580 -28.14 0.27 -33.33
CA ASP A 580 -28.53 1.41 -32.49
C ASP A 580 -27.68 2.64 -32.81
N PRO A 581 -28.02 3.37 -33.89
CA PRO A 581 -27.22 4.51 -34.33
C PRO A 581 -27.19 5.71 -33.37
N GLN A 582 -28.15 5.78 -32.45
CA GLN A 582 -28.28 6.87 -31.48
C GLN A 582 -27.45 6.59 -30.22
N ARG A 583 -27.17 5.34 -29.92
CA ARG A 583 -26.47 4.93 -28.74
C ARG A 583 -24.96 4.91 -28.98
N VAL A 584 -24.22 5.61 -28.14
CA VAL A 584 -22.77 5.53 -28.06
C VAL A 584 -22.41 4.44 -27.04
N SER A 585 -21.75 3.40 -27.51
CA SER A 585 -21.08 2.42 -26.65
C SER A 585 -19.65 2.85 -26.46
N ALA A 586 -19.09 2.65 -25.27
CA ALA A 586 -17.71 3.05 -24.99
C ALA A 586 -17.06 2.07 -24.00
N ILE A 587 -15.75 2.00 -24.08
CA ILE A 587 -14.87 1.33 -23.12
C ILE A 587 -13.83 2.34 -22.64
N GLU A 588 -13.55 2.32 -21.33
CA GLU A 588 -12.66 3.26 -20.70
C GLU A 588 -11.30 2.62 -20.43
N PHE A 589 -10.24 3.37 -20.66
CA PHE A 589 -8.86 2.94 -20.42
C PHE A 589 -8.10 4.01 -19.65
N PRO A 590 -7.08 3.62 -18.85
CA PRO A 590 -6.08 4.57 -18.41
C PRO A 590 -5.32 5.12 -19.62
N SER A 591 -4.97 6.41 -19.61
CA SER A 591 -4.13 7.01 -20.66
C SER A 591 -2.72 6.43 -20.57
N ARG A 592 -2.31 5.68 -21.58
CA ARG A 592 -0.99 5.05 -21.73
C ARG A 592 -0.52 5.24 -23.15
N ASP A 593 0.78 5.25 -23.37
CA ASP A 593 1.38 5.36 -24.70
C ASP A 593 0.94 4.24 -25.66
N TYR A 594 0.66 3.08 -25.08
CA TYR A 594 0.14 1.94 -25.82
C TYR A 594 -0.96 1.25 -25.03
N VAL A 595 -2.11 1.08 -25.65
CA VAL A 595 -3.23 0.31 -25.12
C VAL A 595 -3.63 -0.75 -26.13
N ARG A 596 -3.88 -1.95 -25.64
CA ARG A 596 -4.47 -3.03 -26.43
C ARG A 596 -5.62 -3.67 -25.66
N SER A 597 -6.80 -3.74 -26.27
CA SER A 597 -7.99 -4.30 -25.65
C SER A 597 -8.75 -5.23 -26.58
N LYS A 598 -9.39 -6.27 -26.01
CA LYS A 598 -10.28 -7.16 -26.73
C LYS A 598 -11.69 -6.54 -26.74
N LEU A 599 -12.07 -5.99 -27.87
CA LEU A 599 -13.40 -5.44 -28.09
C LEU A 599 -14.48 -6.52 -28.20
N GLY A 600 -14.14 -7.73 -28.65
CA GLY A 600 -15.09 -8.83 -28.84
C GLY A 600 -15.86 -9.25 -27.60
N GLU A 601 -15.33 -8.94 -26.42
CA GLU A 601 -15.93 -9.18 -25.10
C GLU A 601 -16.74 -7.97 -24.61
N SER A 602 -16.67 -6.82 -25.31
CA SER A 602 -17.32 -5.57 -24.89
C SER A 602 -18.80 -5.54 -25.26
N VAL A 603 -19.61 -5.08 -24.33
CA VAL A 603 -21.07 -4.91 -24.54
C VAL A 603 -21.31 -3.92 -25.66
N GLY A 604 -22.03 -4.37 -26.70
CA GLY A 604 -22.35 -3.52 -27.85
C GLY A 604 -21.34 -3.58 -29.01
N TRP A 605 -20.23 -4.33 -28.91
CA TRP A 605 -19.33 -4.59 -30.04
C TRP A 605 -19.85 -5.75 -30.89
N HIS A 606 -20.94 -5.51 -31.64
CA HIS A 606 -21.55 -6.52 -32.54
C HIS A 606 -22.23 -5.87 -33.72
N GLY A 607 -22.29 -6.61 -34.82
CA GLY A 607 -22.89 -6.11 -36.05
C GLY A 607 -21.99 -5.15 -36.84
N THR A 608 -22.58 -4.24 -37.57
CA THR A 608 -21.85 -3.26 -38.38
C THR A 608 -21.62 -1.97 -37.59
N VAL A 609 -20.36 -1.65 -37.35
CA VAL A 609 -19.92 -0.38 -36.73
C VAL A 609 -19.96 0.71 -37.82
N ILE A 610 -20.59 1.85 -37.51
CA ILE A 610 -20.78 2.97 -38.42
C ILE A 610 -19.98 4.22 -38.05
N GLU A 611 -19.47 4.30 -36.83
CA GLU A 611 -18.63 5.36 -36.33
C GLU A 611 -17.81 4.80 -35.16
N LEU A 612 -16.59 5.29 -35.01
CA LEU A 612 -15.75 5.04 -33.86
C LEU A 612 -14.84 6.25 -33.57
N GLY A 613 -14.29 6.31 -32.37
CA GLY A 613 -13.40 7.39 -31.99
C GLY A 613 -12.88 7.33 -30.57
N LEU A 614 -12.25 8.42 -30.16
CA LEU A 614 -11.64 8.59 -28.86
C LEU A 614 -12.22 9.81 -28.17
N ILE A 615 -12.49 9.67 -26.88
CA ILE A 615 -12.74 10.77 -25.96
C ILE A 615 -11.52 10.85 -25.03
N LEU A 616 -10.80 11.93 -25.12
CA LEU A 616 -9.65 12.23 -24.28
C LEU A 616 -10.09 13.23 -23.22
N PHE A 617 -9.69 12.97 -21.98
CA PHE A 617 -9.91 13.90 -20.88
C PHE A 617 -8.61 14.66 -20.63
N GLY A 618 -8.70 15.97 -20.45
CA GLY A 618 -7.53 16.80 -20.27
C GLY A 618 -7.83 18.16 -19.66
N GLU A 619 -6.79 18.81 -19.17
CA GLU A 619 -6.83 20.16 -18.62
C GLU A 619 -6.27 21.19 -19.62
N ALA A 620 -6.59 22.46 -19.38
CA ALA A 620 -6.08 23.56 -20.19
C ALA A 620 -4.53 23.59 -20.17
N GLY A 621 -3.93 23.70 -21.35
CA GLY A 621 -2.48 23.74 -21.52
C GLY A 621 -1.80 22.37 -21.60
N GLU A 622 -2.57 21.29 -21.66
CA GLU A 622 -2.04 19.95 -21.89
C GLU A 622 -2.07 19.61 -23.37
N THR A 623 -1.12 18.75 -23.77
CA THR A 623 -1.03 18.26 -25.13
C THR A 623 -1.05 16.74 -25.16
N VAL A 624 -1.78 16.18 -26.11
CA VAL A 624 -1.84 14.73 -26.36
C VAL A 624 -1.67 14.49 -27.84
N ASP A 625 -0.63 13.75 -28.22
CA ASP A 625 -0.45 13.27 -29.58
C ASP A 625 -1.16 11.93 -29.75
N VAL A 626 -2.09 11.86 -30.69
CA VAL A 626 -2.75 10.63 -31.11
C VAL A 626 -2.07 10.16 -32.39
N ASP A 627 -1.20 9.16 -32.27
CA ASP A 627 -0.44 8.63 -33.40
C ASP A 627 -1.30 7.73 -34.28
N SER A 628 -1.93 6.70 -33.71
CA SER A 628 -2.74 5.74 -34.45
C SER A 628 -3.76 5.01 -33.60
N LEU A 629 -4.88 4.67 -34.23
CA LEU A 629 -5.92 3.78 -33.77
C LEU A 629 -6.00 2.60 -34.74
N ILE A 630 -5.70 1.41 -34.24
CA ILE A 630 -5.63 0.19 -35.06
C ILE A 630 -6.70 -0.77 -34.57
N LEU A 631 -7.55 -1.22 -35.45
CA LEU A 631 -8.44 -2.34 -35.20
C LEU A 631 -7.86 -3.57 -35.93
N ALA A 632 -7.57 -4.62 -35.18
CA ALA A 632 -6.90 -5.78 -35.69
C ALA A 632 -7.66 -7.08 -35.34
N PRO A 633 -7.46 -8.14 -36.13
CA PRO A 633 -7.83 -9.46 -35.67
C PRO A 633 -6.95 -9.86 -34.48
N SER A 634 -7.47 -10.72 -33.60
CA SER A 634 -6.66 -11.29 -32.52
C SER A 634 -5.50 -12.08 -33.12
N SER A 635 -4.30 -11.84 -32.59
CA SER A 635 -3.10 -12.55 -33.03
C SER A 635 -2.15 -12.83 -31.86
N LEU A 636 -1.48 -13.97 -31.91
CA LEU A 636 -0.48 -14.35 -30.90
C LEU A 636 0.65 -13.31 -30.82
N GLY A 637 1.13 -12.82 -31.97
CA GLY A 637 2.18 -11.80 -32.02
C GLY A 637 1.76 -10.49 -31.38
N GLY A 638 0.50 -10.06 -31.54
CA GLY A 638 -0.07 -8.90 -30.87
C GLY A 638 -0.16 -9.11 -29.36
N SER A 639 -0.64 -10.27 -28.93
CA SER A 639 -0.72 -10.61 -27.49
C SER A 639 0.64 -10.65 -26.81
N LEU A 640 1.65 -11.19 -27.47
CA LEU A 640 3.03 -11.20 -26.94
C LEU A 640 3.63 -9.80 -26.88
N ARG A 641 3.32 -8.92 -27.85
CA ARG A 641 3.73 -7.50 -27.77
C ARG A 641 3.08 -6.79 -26.58
N THR A 642 1.81 -7.02 -26.35
CA THR A 642 1.12 -6.47 -25.16
C THR A 642 1.77 -6.94 -23.88
N LEU A 643 2.02 -8.24 -23.75
CA LEU A 643 2.68 -8.82 -22.58
C LEU A 643 4.08 -8.23 -22.37
N TRP A 644 4.84 -8.02 -23.44
CA TRP A 644 6.15 -7.38 -23.35
C TRP A 644 6.01 -5.90 -22.92
N HIS A 645 5.04 -5.18 -23.48
CA HIS A 645 4.76 -3.81 -23.09
C HIS A 645 4.36 -3.71 -21.62
N ASP A 646 3.45 -4.57 -21.16
CA ASP A 646 3.05 -4.61 -19.72
C ASP A 646 4.25 -4.93 -18.81
N TRP A 647 5.15 -5.83 -19.27
CA TRP A 647 6.34 -6.15 -18.51
C TRP A 647 7.32 -4.97 -18.39
N THR A 648 7.47 -4.19 -19.44
CA THR A 648 8.38 -3.05 -19.49
C THR A 648 7.71 -1.73 -19.14
N PHE A 649 6.41 -1.72 -18.95
CA PHE A 649 5.65 -0.53 -18.60
C PHE A 649 6.11 0.02 -17.26
N HIS A 650 6.28 1.32 -17.21
CA HIS A 650 6.56 2.09 -16.02
C HIS A 650 5.27 2.72 -15.48
N GLU A 651 4.96 2.46 -14.23
CA GLU A 651 3.83 3.08 -13.53
C GLU A 651 4.28 4.38 -12.86
N SER A 652 3.78 5.51 -13.36
CA SER A 652 3.97 6.79 -12.69
C SER A 652 3.20 6.84 -11.36
N TRP A 653 3.63 7.72 -10.43
CA TRP A 653 2.88 7.92 -9.20
C TRP A 653 1.49 8.50 -9.47
N GLY A 654 0.48 7.79 -9.01
CA GLY A 654 -0.91 8.19 -9.03
C GLY A 654 -1.54 8.28 -7.65
N GLN A 655 -2.62 9.02 -7.51
CA GLN A 655 -3.37 9.09 -6.24
C GLN A 655 -3.86 7.71 -5.80
N THR A 656 -4.19 6.85 -6.76
CA THR A 656 -4.59 5.47 -6.52
C THR A 656 -3.44 4.57 -6.09
N SER A 657 -2.18 4.93 -6.37
CA SER A 657 -0.99 4.11 -6.06
C SER A 657 -0.85 3.76 -4.58
N THR A 658 -1.37 4.62 -3.68
CA THR A 658 -1.40 4.34 -2.24
C THR A 658 -2.38 3.25 -1.84
N ASN A 659 -3.32 2.92 -2.68
CA ASN A 659 -4.37 1.95 -2.42
C ASN A 659 -4.15 0.64 -3.15
N PHE A 660 -3.70 0.71 -4.40
CA PHE A 660 -3.39 -0.44 -5.25
C PHE A 660 -2.42 -0.05 -6.36
N LEU A 661 -1.75 -1.05 -6.91
CA LEU A 661 -0.83 -0.93 -8.04
C LEU A 661 -1.35 -1.77 -9.19
N PHE A 662 -1.51 -1.15 -10.35
CA PHE A 662 -2.05 -1.80 -11.54
C PHE A 662 -1.00 -2.43 -12.43
N VAL A 663 0.26 -2.13 -12.23
CA VAL A 663 1.31 -2.53 -13.15
C VAL A 663 1.25 -4.00 -13.48
N GLY A 664 1.07 -4.32 -14.74
CA GLY A 664 0.87 -5.66 -15.22
C GLY A 664 -0.57 -6.18 -15.12
N ALA A 665 -1.49 -5.39 -14.60
CA ALA A 665 -2.92 -5.64 -14.64
C ALA A 665 -3.55 -4.83 -15.79
N SER A 666 -3.11 -5.06 -17.03
CA SER A 666 -3.76 -4.42 -18.17
C SER A 666 -5.05 -5.16 -18.53
N ASP A 667 -6.03 -4.41 -19.02
CA ASP A 667 -7.32 -4.96 -19.46
C ASP A 667 -7.20 -5.95 -20.62
N ALA A 668 -6.01 -6.04 -21.17
CA ALA A 668 -5.84 -6.69 -22.45
C ALA A 668 -5.42 -8.14 -22.43
N ALA A 669 -4.64 -8.59 -21.50
CA ALA A 669 -4.05 -9.90 -21.71
C ALA A 669 -4.01 -10.77 -20.46
N VAL A 670 -3.01 -10.64 -19.67
CA VAL A 670 -2.77 -11.55 -18.54
C VAL A 670 -2.00 -10.79 -17.46
N HIS A 671 -2.47 -10.90 -16.25
CA HIS A 671 -1.83 -10.27 -15.10
C HIS A 671 -0.46 -10.89 -14.82
N LEU A 672 0.59 -10.07 -14.79
CA LEU A 672 1.97 -10.54 -14.65
C LEU A 672 2.22 -11.30 -13.34
N PRO A 673 1.76 -10.84 -12.17
CA PRO A 673 1.91 -11.61 -10.93
C PRO A 673 1.24 -12.98 -11.02
N LEU A 674 0.09 -13.09 -11.70
CA LEU A 674 -0.61 -14.34 -11.90
C LEU A 674 0.19 -15.32 -12.78
N ILE A 675 0.85 -14.83 -13.85
CA ILE A 675 1.72 -15.70 -14.69
C ILE A 675 2.83 -16.30 -13.84
N VAL A 676 3.49 -15.48 -13.03
CA VAL A 676 4.59 -15.94 -12.16
C VAL A 676 4.06 -16.89 -11.07
N ALA A 677 2.86 -16.63 -10.54
CA ALA A 677 2.20 -17.52 -9.58
C ALA A 677 1.84 -18.89 -10.22
N VAL A 678 1.34 -18.90 -11.45
CA VAL A 678 1.06 -20.14 -12.21
C VAL A 678 2.36 -20.89 -12.48
N TRP A 679 3.41 -20.20 -12.92
CA TRP A 679 4.74 -20.84 -13.09
C TRP A 679 5.22 -21.48 -11.79
N LEU A 680 5.09 -20.76 -10.67
CA LEU A 680 5.46 -21.28 -9.35
C LEU A 680 4.64 -22.53 -9.00
N ALA A 681 3.32 -22.47 -9.15
CA ALA A 681 2.41 -23.58 -8.82
C ALA A 681 2.71 -24.84 -9.66
N VAL A 682 2.88 -24.68 -10.98
CA VAL A 682 3.22 -25.78 -11.89
C VAL A 682 4.60 -26.34 -11.57
N SER A 683 5.59 -25.49 -11.30
CA SER A 683 6.94 -25.93 -10.90
C SER A 683 6.90 -26.71 -9.57
N VAL A 684 6.13 -26.26 -8.60
CA VAL A 684 5.92 -26.96 -7.31
C VAL A 684 5.26 -28.33 -7.53
N LEU A 685 4.30 -28.44 -8.46
CA LEU A 685 3.70 -29.70 -8.84
C LEU A 685 4.76 -30.68 -9.40
N PHE A 686 5.65 -30.22 -10.29
CA PHE A 686 6.76 -31.02 -10.78
C PHE A 686 7.74 -31.41 -9.68
N VAL A 687 8.08 -30.49 -8.77
CA VAL A 687 8.90 -30.79 -7.58
C VAL A 687 8.22 -31.88 -6.74
N TRP A 688 6.93 -31.82 -6.53
CA TRP A 688 6.17 -32.82 -5.78
C TRP A 688 6.16 -34.18 -6.48
N MET A 689 5.94 -34.20 -7.78
CA MET A 689 5.98 -35.45 -8.59
C MET A 689 7.37 -36.09 -8.55
N LEU A 690 8.43 -35.28 -8.61
CA LEU A 690 9.82 -35.73 -8.67
C LEU A 690 10.49 -35.83 -7.29
N ARG A 691 9.77 -35.59 -6.20
CA ARG A 691 10.32 -35.41 -4.83
C ARG A 691 11.20 -36.57 -4.34
N ARG A 692 10.95 -37.79 -4.82
CA ARG A 692 11.77 -38.95 -4.45
C ARG A 692 13.14 -38.96 -5.15
N ARG A 693 13.30 -38.22 -6.25
CA ARG A 693 14.52 -38.13 -7.05
C ARG A 693 15.32 -36.84 -6.79
N LEU A 694 14.76 -35.91 -6.06
CA LEU A 694 15.39 -34.65 -5.74
C LEU A 694 16.05 -34.71 -4.36
N ALA A 695 17.26 -34.14 -4.24
CA ALA A 695 18.02 -34.15 -2.99
C ALA A 695 17.35 -33.27 -1.89
N SER A 696 16.70 -32.18 -2.28
CA SER A 696 16.08 -31.25 -1.32
C SER A 696 14.86 -30.55 -1.94
N PRO A 697 13.71 -31.26 -2.07
CA PRO A 697 12.53 -30.69 -2.73
C PRO A 697 11.98 -29.45 -2.02
N VAL A 698 12.00 -29.38 -0.69
CA VAL A 698 11.51 -28.24 0.08
C VAL A 698 12.40 -27.00 -0.17
N ALA A 699 13.71 -27.16 -0.16
CA ALA A 699 14.62 -26.05 -0.45
C ALA A 699 14.43 -25.51 -1.88
N LEU A 700 14.16 -26.41 -2.84
CA LEU A 700 13.87 -26.03 -4.22
C LEU A 700 12.58 -25.23 -4.33
N VAL A 701 11.50 -25.63 -3.63
CA VAL A 701 10.24 -24.85 -3.59
C VAL A 701 10.46 -23.43 -3.02
N ILE A 702 11.24 -23.31 -1.94
CA ILE A 702 11.56 -22.01 -1.36
C ILE A 702 12.39 -21.18 -2.34
N ALA A 703 13.39 -21.80 -2.99
CA ALA A 703 14.21 -21.10 -3.99
C ALA A 703 13.37 -20.61 -5.18
N LEU A 704 12.39 -21.40 -5.64
CA LEU A 704 11.44 -20.99 -6.68
C LEU A 704 10.56 -19.82 -6.24
N GLY A 705 10.06 -19.85 -5.01
CA GLY A 705 9.29 -18.74 -4.45
C GLY A 705 10.11 -17.44 -4.39
N VAL A 706 11.37 -17.52 -3.93
CA VAL A 706 12.30 -16.38 -3.90
C VAL A 706 12.63 -15.90 -5.32
N ALA A 707 12.87 -16.83 -6.27
CA ALA A 707 13.16 -16.45 -7.65
C ALA A 707 11.97 -15.76 -8.33
N GLY A 708 10.74 -16.26 -8.11
CA GLY A 708 9.53 -15.60 -8.62
C GLY A 708 9.30 -14.24 -8.00
N TRP A 709 9.52 -14.09 -6.69
CA TRP A 709 9.48 -12.79 -6.02
C TRP A 709 10.50 -11.83 -6.61
N LEU A 710 11.76 -12.24 -6.72
CA LEU A 710 12.83 -11.42 -7.27
C LEU A 710 12.55 -11.00 -8.72
N LEU A 711 11.96 -11.88 -9.52
CA LEU A 711 11.59 -11.58 -10.90
C LEU A 711 10.59 -10.41 -10.96
N LEU A 712 9.56 -10.43 -10.13
CA LEU A 712 8.58 -9.34 -10.04
C LEU A 712 9.21 -8.07 -9.44
N ASP A 713 10.06 -8.24 -8.42
CA ASP A 713 10.69 -7.11 -7.75
C ASP A 713 11.73 -6.39 -8.62
N VAL A 714 12.47 -7.11 -9.48
CA VAL A 714 13.35 -6.47 -10.48
C VAL A 714 12.53 -5.54 -11.38
N ARG A 715 11.37 -6.01 -11.85
CA ARG A 715 10.45 -5.20 -12.63
C ARG A 715 9.95 -3.99 -11.83
N TRP A 716 9.50 -4.21 -10.59
CA TRP A 716 9.05 -3.14 -9.69
C TRP A 716 10.17 -2.12 -9.42
N THR A 717 11.39 -2.60 -9.17
CA THR A 717 12.55 -1.73 -8.93
C THR A 717 12.88 -0.86 -10.14
N THR A 718 12.71 -1.35 -11.39
CA THR A 718 12.88 -0.50 -12.59
C THR A 718 11.83 0.62 -12.63
N SER A 719 10.57 0.32 -12.30
CA SER A 719 9.53 1.34 -12.16
C SER A 719 9.86 2.36 -11.06
N ARG A 720 10.37 1.90 -9.92
CA ARG A 720 10.82 2.75 -8.81
C ARG A 720 11.98 3.69 -9.19
N LEU A 721 12.93 3.19 -9.97
CA LEU A 721 14.05 4.01 -10.47
C LEU A 721 13.55 5.13 -11.38
N GLN A 722 12.60 4.84 -12.26
CA GLN A 722 11.99 5.85 -13.11
C GLN A 722 11.19 6.86 -12.30
N GLN A 723 10.34 6.41 -11.36
CA GLN A 723 9.61 7.29 -10.45
C GLN A 723 10.54 8.24 -9.68
N ALA A 724 11.65 7.72 -9.16
CA ALA A 724 12.64 8.53 -8.47
C ALA A 724 13.34 9.54 -9.42
N SER A 725 13.61 9.13 -10.66
CA SER A 725 14.15 10.02 -11.70
C SER A 725 13.19 11.17 -12.01
N ASP A 726 11.91 10.85 -12.18
CA ASP A 726 10.85 11.83 -12.43
C ASP A 726 10.70 12.79 -11.24
N THR A 727 10.73 12.26 -10.01
CA THR A 727 10.70 13.08 -8.79
C THR A 727 11.86 14.08 -8.74
N VAL A 728 13.08 13.63 -9.04
CA VAL A 728 14.24 14.53 -9.08
C VAL A 728 14.13 15.54 -10.22
N ALA A 729 13.65 15.13 -11.39
CA ALA A 729 13.47 16.03 -12.52
C ALA A 729 12.43 17.13 -12.23
N PHE A 730 11.32 16.77 -11.60
CA PHE A 730 10.22 17.71 -11.31
C PHE A 730 10.45 18.56 -10.07
N TYR A 731 11.05 18.02 -9.01
CA TYR A 731 11.12 18.67 -7.69
C TYR A 731 12.54 18.91 -7.19
N GLY A 732 13.57 18.44 -7.89
CA GLY A 732 14.97 18.53 -7.45
C GLY A 732 15.55 19.95 -7.43
N GLN A 733 14.86 20.93 -8.03
CA GLN A 733 15.29 22.33 -8.04
C GLN A 733 14.75 23.18 -6.86
N GLY A 734 14.11 22.54 -5.88
CA GLY A 734 13.59 23.16 -4.65
C GLY A 734 12.18 23.72 -4.78
N ASP A 735 11.75 24.53 -3.79
CA ASP A 735 10.38 25.01 -3.64
C ASP A 735 9.79 25.76 -4.85
N ARG A 736 10.63 26.29 -5.73
CA ARG A 736 10.19 26.91 -7.00
C ARG A 736 9.74 25.88 -8.04
N ALA A 737 10.26 24.67 -7.98
CA ALA A 737 9.86 23.60 -8.91
C ALA A 737 8.36 23.27 -8.79
N TYR A 738 7.78 23.42 -7.61
CA TYR A 738 6.34 23.30 -7.40
C TYR A 738 5.52 24.27 -8.27
N LEU A 739 6.05 25.46 -8.53
CA LEU A 739 5.42 26.48 -9.35
C LEU A 739 5.70 26.32 -10.83
N ASP A 740 6.81 25.67 -11.18
CA ASP A 740 7.27 25.55 -12.56
C ASP A 740 6.84 24.25 -13.23
N VAL A 741 6.47 23.22 -12.43
CA VAL A 741 5.89 21.99 -12.97
C VAL A 741 4.53 22.30 -13.58
N PRO A 742 4.35 22.12 -14.88
CA PRO A 742 3.06 22.34 -15.55
C PRO A 742 2.05 21.25 -15.16
N THR A 743 1.53 21.28 -13.95
CA THR A 743 0.49 20.37 -13.41
C THR A 743 -0.79 21.14 -13.18
N GLY A 744 -1.94 20.48 -13.14
CA GLY A 744 -3.18 21.08 -12.63
C GLY A 744 -2.99 21.74 -11.26
N GLU A 745 -2.08 21.19 -10.46
CA GLU A 745 -1.68 21.75 -9.16
C GLU A 745 -1.01 23.12 -9.27
N LYS A 746 -0.23 23.39 -10.31
CA LYS A 746 0.34 24.72 -10.57
C LYS A 746 -0.76 25.78 -10.76
N TYR A 747 -1.75 25.47 -11.58
CA TYR A 747 -2.86 26.40 -11.80
C TYR A 747 -3.69 26.60 -10.55
N LEU A 748 -3.93 25.52 -9.79
CA LEU A 748 -4.61 25.59 -8.50
C LEU A 748 -3.84 26.48 -7.52
N LEU A 749 -2.54 26.25 -7.38
CA LEU A 749 -1.68 27.04 -6.48
C LEU A 749 -1.63 28.53 -6.89
N GLN A 750 -1.52 28.82 -8.19
CA GLN A 750 -1.56 30.19 -8.68
C GLN A 750 -2.90 30.88 -8.39
N ARG A 751 -4.03 30.17 -8.55
CA ARG A 751 -5.37 30.67 -8.19
C ARG A 751 -5.47 30.94 -6.69
N VAL A 752 -5.01 30.01 -5.86
CA VAL A 752 -4.97 30.19 -4.40
C VAL A 752 -4.11 31.38 -4.01
N GLN A 753 -2.94 31.56 -4.60
CA GLN A 753 -2.07 32.70 -4.32
C GLN A 753 -2.69 34.02 -4.77
N THR A 754 -3.32 34.04 -5.94
CA THR A 754 -4.03 35.23 -6.43
C THR A 754 -5.18 35.63 -5.50
N SER A 755 -6.00 34.66 -5.07
CA SER A 755 -7.12 34.92 -4.17
C SER A 755 -6.67 35.32 -2.78
N LYS A 756 -5.58 34.75 -2.26
CA LYS A 756 -4.96 35.23 -1.00
C LYS A 756 -4.54 36.70 -1.07
N GLY A 757 -4.05 37.13 -2.24
CA GLY A 757 -3.72 38.54 -2.46
C GLY A 757 -4.92 39.48 -2.49
N LEU A 758 -6.14 38.98 -2.61
CA LEU A 758 -7.38 39.75 -2.58
C LEU A 758 -7.98 39.86 -1.16
N MET A 759 -7.54 39.01 -0.24
CA MET A 759 -7.98 39.05 1.16
C MET A 759 -7.44 40.27 1.86
N ARG A 760 -8.31 40.97 2.58
CA ARG A 760 -7.99 42.25 3.23
C ARG A 760 -7.74 42.13 4.72
N ASP A 761 -8.39 41.16 5.37
CA ASP A 761 -8.33 40.97 6.80
C ASP A 761 -7.75 39.59 7.19
N PRO A 762 -6.94 39.51 8.27
CA PRO A 762 -6.42 38.25 8.78
C PRO A 762 -7.48 37.24 9.24
N GLY A 763 -8.71 37.71 9.46
CA GLY A 763 -9.86 36.90 9.88
C GLY A 763 -10.75 36.41 8.72
N ASP A 764 -10.41 36.74 7.48
CA ASP A 764 -11.20 36.31 6.31
C ASP A 764 -11.24 34.79 6.22
N THR A 765 -12.41 34.23 5.97
CA THR A 765 -12.63 32.79 5.78
C THR A 765 -12.90 32.52 4.30
N VAL A 766 -12.32 31.46 3.79
CA VAL A 766 -12.46 31.03 2.39
C VAL A 766 -13.50 29.94 2.26
N LEU A 767 -14.47 30.15 1.38
CA LEU A 767 -15.37 29.10 0.92
C LEU A 767 -14.90 28.65 -0.47
N VAL A 768 -14.46 27.39 -0.56
CA VAL A 768 -14.06 26.77 -1.82
C VAL A 768 -15.26 25.96 -2.34
N LEU A 769 -15.75 26.35 -3.50
CA LEU A 769 -16.88 25.72 -4.17
C LEU A 769 -16.41 25.17 -5.53
N SER A 770 -16.99 24.06 -5.93
CA SER A 770 -16.88 23.53 -7.30
C SER A 770 -18.24 23.55 -7.98
N GLU A 771 -18.24 23.91 -9.25
CA GLU A 771 -19.44 23.84 -10.10
C GLU A 771 -19.76 22.43 -10.57
N ASN A 772 -18.77 21.52 -10.53
CA ASN A 772 -18.93 20.14 -10.95
C ASN A 772 -18.68 19.21 -9.77
N GLY A 773 -19.64 18.38 -9.40
CA GLY A 773 -19.55 17.46 -8.26
C GLY A 773 -18.38 16.46 -8.29
N ASP A 774 -17.65 16.36 -9.40
CA ASP A 774 -16.50 15.46 -9.56
C ASP A 774 -15.14 16.06 -9.09
N SER A 775 -15.13 17.22 -8.47
CA SER A 775 -13.89 17.95 -8.19
C SER A 775 -13.46 18.00 -6.72
N ASP A 776 -13.87 17.02 -5.92
CA ASP A 776 -13.47 16.88 -4.50
C ASP A 776 -11.98 17.02 -4.30
N PHE A 777 -11.18 16.44 -5.21
CA PHE A 777 -9.73 16.52 -5.18
C PHE A 777 -9.23 17.97 -5.16
N LEU A 778 -9.68 18.78 -6.11
CA LEU A 778 -9.20 20.16 -6.27
C LEU A 778 -9.64 21.05 -5.09
N ILE A 779 -10.87 20.82 -4.60
CA ILE A 779 -11.43 21.57 -3.47
C ILE A 779 -10.60 21.38 -2.21
N TRP A 780 -10.37 20.11 -1.84
CA TRP A 780 -9.59 19.77 -0.64
C TRP A 780 -8.13 20.17 -0.79
N ARG A 781 -7.55 20.03 -1.98
CA ARG A 781 -6.18 20.48 -2.24
C ARG A 781 -6.04 22.00 -2.16
N ALA A 782 -7.04 22.75 -2.64
CA ALA A 782 -7.10 24.19 -2.48
C ALA A 782 -7.11 24.58 -0.99
N LEU A 783 -7.97 23.94 -0.17
CA LEU A 783 -8.00 24.18 1.27
C LEU A 783 -6.66 23.93 1.94
N TYR A 784 -5.96 22.85 1.58
CA TYR A 784 -4.63 22.58 2.11
C TYR A 784 -3.64 23.71 1.79
N HIS A 785 -3.74 24.31 0.61
CA HIS A 785 -2.91 25.44 0.19
C HIS A 785 -3.37 26.76 0.80
N TYR A 786 -4.64 26.92 1.17
CA TYR A 786 -5.12 28.11 1.86
C TYR A 786 -4.58 28.24 3.29
N LEU A 787 -4.26 27.15 3.99
CA LEU A 787 -3.67 27.23 5.32
C LEU A 787 -2.52 28.25 5.40
N PRO A 788 -2.46 29.11 6.44
CA PRO A 788 -3.25 29.12 7.67
C PRO A 788 -4.63 29.80 7.58
N THR A 789 -5.03 30.32 6.43
CA THR A 789 -6.34 30.97 6.30
C THR A 789 -7.44 29.95 6.60
N PRO A 790 -8.38 30.24 7.50
CA PRO A 790 -9.52 29.39 7.75
C PRO A 790 -10.32 29.17 6.47
N GLY A 791 -10.71 27.96 6.20
CA GLY A 791 -11.42 27.65 4.99
C GLY A 791 -12.39 26.49 5.15
N PHE A 792 -13.43 26.49 4.33
CA PHE A 792 -14.43 25.46 4.25
C PHE A 792 -14.54 24.95 2.80
N ALA A 793 -14.62 23.64 2.66
CA ALA A 793 -14.90 22.99 1.38
C ALA A 793 -16.33 22.48 1.37
N HIS A 794 -17.04 22.70 0.28
CA HIS A 794 -18.33 22.10 0.02
C HIS A 794 -18.29 21.33 -1.30
N THR A 795 -18.60 20.07 -1.21
CA THR A 795 -18.56 19.12 -2.33
C THR A 795 -19.97 18.80 -2.80
N GLY A 796 -20.84 19.77 -2.93
CA GLY A 796 -22.17 19.68 -3.55
C GLY A 796 -23.18 18.77 -2.85
#